data_39dc8ad92c86fd88637a57f183c231e9
#
_entry.id   39dc8ad92c86fd88637a57f183c231e9
#
_cell.length_a   1.000
_cell.length_b   1.000
_cell.length_c   1.000
_cell.angle_alpha   90.00
_cell.angle_beta   90.00
_cell.angle_gamma   90.00
#
_symmetry.space_group_name_H-M   'P 1'
#
loop_
_entity.id
_entity.type
_entity.pdbx_description
1 polymer ?
#
loop_
_entity_poly.entity_id
_entity_poly.type
_entity_poly.pdbx_seq_one_letter_code
_entity_poly.pdbx_strand_id
1 'polypeptide(L)'
;MGPTGPGSFSVLFPSKMLPLALAATLACLHTAAVHAAGDSVIVLGEVPVYSGTGGALPPTSLLTSVDILGADKIEDKNVMQSWELLGQLPGIQLTETRMGAESGKATFRAFNGEGYINGIKVLIDGIPSNVNSGNQRFIDMVFPLELDYIEVVRGTNDPRYGLHNIGGSINFGTRQGGNYSDGRVTLGSHATREVQVALGRESEGFAQNYFIAHQGSDGHRAHSDSEKYALGGKWFLTSADGKIKAGAVARLYSHKAEEPGFMTATEMAQNRKQTGAHNANDGDDRAMQHLSLHLDWQATPALFVSNKLYFNHYDDDRRVTFSNSAAASLNNLPRQRRVWDEDQTGLMSTATWRANDAWTVDGGIQIERQKNLYQRYRYAFAVPTQFSNPTHTSNDDRYTLNNVGVYAQAIFKATDKLKIIPGLRLDKFSGRTTLSPSGATGALQDYGWIKQPKLSMVYSVNDATSVYANWGRTFQILTGSRAPAYITSANQATFAPSINTGTELGVKYKPHPRTDLRVAVWQQDATDEVANMPSTGTNVSLGETRRKGIDLQASTRIGSAVTLWASHSVQEAKVRRAFTASGTSLAGKEVFATPRHITNAGVDYQANEALRLGLQARAQGSYFIDDLNAQGKFGDFVLLDFNARYALTKAVSVDLQVKNLTNRKFAYVWWDNFFWPAGSAQPMYSPG
;
A
#
# COMPACT_ATOMS: atom_id res chain seq x y z
N MET A 1 -26.43 -32.97 -23.45
CA MET A 1 -25.69 -31.82 -23.97
C MET A 1 -25.71 -30.75 -22.91
N GLY A 2 -24.66 -30.67 -22.11
CA GLY A 2 -24.50 -29.69 -21.05
C GLY A 2 -23.74 -28.46 -21.56
N PRO A 3 -23.94 -27.27 -20.99
CA PRO A 3 -23.30 -26.07 -21.46
C PRO A 3 -21.84 -26.04 -20.99
N THR A 4 -20.95 -25.82 -21.95
CA THR A 4 -19.52 -25.57 -21.72
C THR A 4 -19.37 -24.23 -21.01
N GLY A 5 -18.79 -24.24 -19.81
CA GLY A 5 -18.39 -23.04 -19.08
C GLY A 5 -17.21 -22.33 -19.76
N PRO A 6 -17.03 -21.03 -19.53
CA PRO A 6 -15.91 -20.28 -20.09
C PRO A 6 -14.58 -20.78 -19.50
N GLY A 7 -13.66 -21.19 -20.38
CA GLY A 7 -12.34 -21.66 -20.00
C GLY A 7 -11.52 -20.52 -19.37
N SER A 8 -11.04 -20.78 -18.18
CA SER A 8 -10.01 -19.96 -17.53
C SER A 8 -8.68 -20.15 -18.29
N PHE A 9 -8.15 -19.08 -18.86
CA PHE A 9 -6.78 -19.05 -19.38
C PHE A 9 -5.83 -18.86 -18.20
N SER A 10 -5.38 -19.94 -17.58
CA SER A 10 -4.22 -19.91 -16.71
C SER A 10 -2.95 -19.96 -17.58
N VAL A 11 -2.19 -18.89 -17.61
CA VAL A 11 -0.85 -18.88 -18.22
C VAL A 11 0.09 -19.58 -17.24
N LEU A 12 0.24 -20.90 -17.41
CA LEU A 12 1.27 -21.69 -16.75
C LEU A 12 2.63 -21.32 -17.36
N PHE A 13 3.48 -20.64 -16.60
CA PHE A 13 4.89 -20.51 -16.94
C PHE A 13 5.56 -21.89 -16.81
N PRO A 14 6.09 -22.49 -17.89
CA PRO A 14 6.81 -23.75 -17.75
C PRO A 14 8.14 -23.49 -17.02
N SER A 15 8.39 -24.22 -15.96
CA SER A 15 9.59 -24.18 -15.12
C SER A 15 10.93 -24.45 -15.84
N LYS A 16 10.93 -24.60 -17.15
CA LYS A 16 12.10 -24.92 -18.00
C LYS A 16 12.67 -23.74 -18.80
N MET A 17 12.13 -22.52 -18.69
CA MET A 17 12.63 -21.34 -19.44
C MET A 17 13.74 -20.54 -18.72
N LEU A 18 14.04 -20.84 -17.48
CA LEU A 18 15.03 -20.09 -16.68
C LEU A 18 16.49 -20.21 -17.18
N PRO A 19 16.98 -21.34 -17.69
CA PRO A 19 18.38 -21.47 -18.14
C PRO A 19 18.73 -20.65 -19.38
N LEU A 20 17.76 -20.40 -20.27
CA LEU A 20 18.03 -19.64 -21.51
C LEU A 20 18.08 -18.12 -21.27
N ALA A 21 17.34 -17.60 -20.31
CA ALA A 21 17.37 -16.17 -19.95
C ALA A 21 18.69 -15.79 -19.26
N LEU A 22 19.26 -16.69 -18.45
CA LEU A 22 20.54 -16.45 -17.75
C LEU A 22 21.74 -16.46 -18.72
N ALA A 23 21.71 -17.24 -19.80
CA ALA A 23 22.79 -17.29 -20.81
C ALA A 23 22.80 -16.02 -21.70
N ALA A 24 21.67 -15.40 -21.94
CA ALA A 24 21.59 -14.17 -22.72
C ALA A 24 22.05 -12.92 -21.94
N THR A 25 22.03 -12.96 -20.61
CA THR A 25 22.36 -11.83 -19.74
C THR A 25 23.87 -11.62 -19.57
N LEU A 26 24.70 -12.67 -19.74
CA LEU A 26 26.15 -12.54 -19.61
C LEU A 26 26.85 -11.88 -20.83
N ALA A 27 26.16 -11.74 -21.94
CA ALA A 27 26.76 -11.18 -23.18
C ALA A 27 26.58 -9.66 -23.37
N CYS A 28 25.87 -8.97 -22.47
CA CYS A 28 25.51 -7.53 -22.62
C CYS A 28 26.20 -6.60 -21.61
N LEU A 29 27.32 -6.98 -21.02
CA LEU A 29 28.11 -6.09 -20.15
C LEU A 29 28.98 -5.11 -20.98
N HIS A 30 28.38 -4.08 -21.55
CA HIS A 30 29.16 -2.95 -22.07
C HIS A 30 28.41 -1.61 -21.87
N THR A 31 29.08 -0.74 -21.13
CA THR A 31 28.92 0.71 -20.94
C THR A 31 27.66 1.24 -20.27
N ALA A 32 27.75 1.38 -18.95
CA ALA A 32 26.88 2.28 -18.20
C ALA A 32 27.34 3.73 -18.34
N ALA A 33 26.47 4.63 -18.76
CA ALA A 33 26.69 6.07 -18.62
C ALA A 33 26.48 6.45 -17.16
N VAL A 34 27.51 7.00 -16.54
CA VAL A 34 27.47 7.52 -15.17
C VAL A 34 26.57 8.75 -15.14
N HIS A 35 25.45 8.67 -14.44
CA HIS A 35 24.79 9.86 -13.95
C HIS A 35 25.52 10.31 -12.68
N ALA A 36 26.06 11.53 -12.69
CA ALA A 36 26.61 12.14 -11.51
C ALA A 36 25.50 12.21 -10.45
N ALA A 37 25.76 11.65 -9.27
CA ALA A 37 24.86 11.77 -8.12
C ALA A 37 24.67 13.25 -7.81
N GLY A 38 23.52 13.79 -8.17
CA GLY A 38 23.11 15.13 -7.78
C GLY A 38 22.92 15.18 -6.26
N ASP A 39 23.30 16.26 -5.65
CA ASP A 39 23.14 16.54 -4.23
C ASP A 39 21.66 16.50 -3.83
N SER A 40 21.18 15.40 -3.27
CA SER A 40 19.79 15.24 -2.88
C SER A 40 19.64 15.18 -1.36
N VAL A 41 19.10 16.23 -0.86
CA VAL A 41 18.43 16.33 0.45
C VAL A 41 17.00 15.82 0.30
N ILE A 42 16.37 15.28 1.33
CA ILE A 42 14.91 15.07 1.31
C ILE A 42 14.30 16.46 1.11
N VAL A 43 13.91 16.78 -0.12
CA VAL A 43 13.38 18.09 -0.44
C VAL A 43 11.92 18.12 -0.01
N LEU A 44 11.67 18.75 1.12
CA LEU A 44 10.33 19.07 1.57
C LEU A 44 9.83 20.25 0.74
N GLY A 45 9.27 20.00 -0.44
CA GLY A 45 8.52 21.03 -1.17
C GLY A 45 9.00 21.46 -2.55
N GLU A 46 10.16 21.02 -3.03
CA GLU A 46 10.52 21.15 -4.43
C GLU A 46 10.78 19.78 -5.02
N VAL A 47 9.86 19.29 -5.82
CA VAL A 47 10.07 18.12 -6.65
C VAL A 47 10.54 18.64 -8.00
N PRO A 48 11.63 18.13 -8.56
CA PRO A 48 11.90 18.36 -9.96
C PRO A 48 10.69 17.87 -10.75
N VAL A 49 10.06 18.77 -11.48
CA VAL A 49 8.98 18.43 -12.41
C VAL A 49 9.63 17.59 -13.50
N TYR A 50 9.57 16.27 -13.36
CA TYR A 50 9.81 15.40 -14.50
C TYR A 50 8.62 15.61 -15.43
N SER A 51 8.81 16.42 -16.46
CA SER A 51 7.86 16.57 -17.56
C SER A 51 7.70 15.20 -18.20
N GLY A 52 6.63 14.50 -17.90
CA GLY A 52 6.31 13.22 -18.52
C GLY A 52 5.71 12.13 -17.66
N THR A 53 5.62 12.25 -16.34
CA THR A 53 4.89 11.31 -15.50
C THR A 53 3.43 11.78 -15.38
N GLY A 54 2.61 11.40 -16.36
CA GLY A 54 1.18 11.65 -16.32
C GLY A 54 0.57 11.05 -15.05
N GLY A 55 0.02 11.88 -14.16
CA GLY A 55 -0.75 11.46 -12.99
C GLY A 55 -0.27 11.96 -11.63
N ALA A 56 0.97 12.39 -11.46
CA ALA A 56 1.34 13.16 -10.28
C ALA A 56 0.93 14.62 -10.49
N LEU A 57 0.11 15.19 -9.60
CA LEU A 57 -0.02 16.65 -9.54
C LEU A 57 1.38 17.21 -9.23
N PRO A 58 1.80 18.33 -9.86
CA PRO A 58 3.04 18.98 -9.46
C PRO A 58 3.00 19.18 -7.94
N PRO A 59 4.04 18.84 -7.18
CA PRO A 59 4.07 18.98 -5.71
C PRO A 59 3.82 20.41 -5.23
N THR A 60 4.04 21.40 -6.10
CA THR A 60 3.67 22.77 -5.87
C THR A 60 2.16 23.02 -5.82
N SER A 61 1.33 22.07 -6.30
CA SER A 61 -0.13 22.18 -6.25
C SER A 61 -0.74 21.47 -5.03
N LEU A 62 -0.09 20.45 -4.50
CA LEU A 62 -0.50 19.76 -3.27
C LEU A 62 0.38 20.22 -2.11
N LEU A 63 -0.06 21.25 -1.42
CA LEU A 63 0.68 21.86 -0.33
C LEU A 63 0.32 21.29 1.04
N THR A 64 -0.03 20.00 1.07
CA THR A 64 -0.35 19.22 2.24
C THR A 64 0.85 18.45 2.76
N SER A 65 0.64 17.46 3.63
CA SER A 65 1.66 16.50 4.05
C SER A 65 2.00 15.54 2.91
N VAL A 66 2.75 16.03 1.92
CA VAL A 66 3.29 15.23 0.81
C VAL A 66 4.76 14.94 1.10
N ASP A 67 5.15 13.68 0.95
CA ASP A 67 6.53 13.23 1.00
C ASP A 67 6.87 12.51 -0.29
N ILE A 68 8.08 12.74 -0.79
CA ILE A 68 8.61 12.03 -1.96
C ILE A 68 9.96 11.43 -1.59
N LEU A 69 10.06 10.13 -1.78
CA LEU A 69 11.34 9.43 -1.79
C LEU A 69 11.80 9.33 -3.24
N GLY A 70 12.83 10.06 -3.60
CA GLY A 70 13.44 10.00 -4.92
C GLY A 70 14.38 8.80 -5.08
N ALA A 71 14.88 8.60 -6.30
CA ALA A 71 15.77 7.48 -6.66
C ALA A 71 16.98 7.36 -5.74
N ASP A 72 17.60 8.49 -5.33
CA ASP A 72 18.73 8.52 -4.40
C ASP A 72 18.44 7.89 -3.03
N LYS A 73 17.23 8.10 -2.50
CA LYS A 73 16.78 7.52 -1.23
C LYS A 73 16.37 6.06 -1.36
N ILE A 74 15.97 5.65 -2.55
CA ILE A 74 15.63 4.28 -2.89
C ILE A 74 16.89 3.44 -3.07
N GLU A 75 17.85 3.92 -3.85
CA GLU A 75 19.11 3.23 -4.14
C GLU A 75 19.99 3.04 -2.91
N ASP A 76 19.96 4.01 -1.98
CA ASP A 76 20.74 3.97 -0.76
C ASP A 76 20.30 2.88 0.23
N LYS A 77 19.10 2.38 0.09
CA LYS A 77 18.54 1.38 1.00
C LYS A 77 18.45 0.04 0.28
N ASN A 78 19.25 -0.90 0.72
CA ASN A 78 19.26 -2.25 0.17
C ASN A 78 18.09 -3.08 0.72
N VAL A 79 16.84 -2.68 0.38
CA VAL A 79 15.64 -3.38 0.84
C VAL A 79 15.27 -4.52 -0.10
N MET A 80 14.55 -5.51 0.42
CA MET A 80 14.01 -6.64 -0.34
C MET A 80 12.61 -6.35 -0.86
N GLN A 81 11.83 -5.56 -0.14
CA GLN A 81 10.45 -5.20 -0.49
C GLN A 81 10.34 -3.67 -0.64
N SER A 82 9.74 -3.22 -1.72
CA SER A 82 9.60 -1.77 -2.01
C SER A 82 8.88 -0.99 -0.92
N TRP A 83 7.90 -1.60 -0.25
CA TRP A 83 7.15 -0.95 0.84
C TRP A 83 8.00 -0.69 2.10
N GLU A 84 9.12 -1.40 2.30
CA GLU A 84 10.04 -1.14 3.42
C GLU A 84 10.65 0.26 3.37
N LEU A 85 10.80 0.82 2.16
CA LEU A 85 11.30 2.18 1.94
C LEU A 85 10.44 3.24 2.63
N LEU A 86 9.14 2.98 2.79
CA LEU A 86 8.20 3.87 3.45
C LEU A 86 8.49 4.05 4.95
N GLY A 87 9.25 3.14 5.56
CA GLY A 87 9.72 3.26 6.96
C GLY A 87 10.65 4.44 7.22
N GLN A 88 11.04 5.20 6.21
CA GLN A 88 11.79 6.46 6.36
C GLN A 88 10.88 7.67 6.62
N LEU A 89 9.57 7.52 6.41
CA LEU A 89 8.61 8.62 6.43
C LEU A 89 7.88 8.71 7.78
N PRO A 90 7.45 9.91 8.22
CA PRO A 90 6.79 10.10 9.50
C PRO A 90 5.40 9.43 9.53
N GLY A 91 5.09 8.80 10.67
CA GLY A 91 3.78 8.24 10.95
C GLY A 91 3.38 7.04 10.11
N ILE A 92 4.29 6.47 9.32
CA ILE A 92 4.03 5.24 8.57
C ILE A 92 4.20 4.04 9.51
N GLN A 93 3.12 3.31 9.72
CA GLN A 93 3.12 2.01 10.35
C GLN A 93 3.34 0.95 9.27
N LEU A 94 4.44 0.23 9.36
CA LEU A 94 4.70 -0.94 8.53
C LEU A 94 4.27 -2.19 9.28
N THR A 95 3.34 -2.94 8.72
CA THR A 95 2.87 -4.21 9.27
C THR A 95 3.31 -5.34 8.36
N GLU A 96 4.06 -6.28 8.91
CA GLU A 96 4.48 -7.51 8.26
C GLU A 96 4.10 -8.68 9.18
N THR A 97 3.12 -9.46 8.76
CA THR A 97 2.64 -10.60 9.56
C THR A 97 3.57 -11.80 9.44
N ARG A 98 4.42 -11.85 8.41
CA ARG A 98 5.32 -12.97 8.10
C ARG A 98 4.62 -14.31 7.97
N MET A 99 3.44 -14.26 7.40
CA MET A 99 2.58 -15.41 7.16
C MET A 99 2.68 -15.91 5.72
N GLY A 100 3.75 -15.60 5.00
CA GLY A 100 3.96 -16.01 3.62
C GLY A 100 2.95 -15.39 2.64
N ALA A 101 1.70 -15.77 2.77
CA ALA A 101 0.57 -15.29 1.97
C ALA A 101 0.21 -13.81 2.20
N GLU A 102 0.62 -13.22 3.31
CA GLU A 102 0.28 -11.83 3.64
C GLU A 102 1.33 -10.86 3.13
N SER A 103 0.94 -9.96 2.23
CA SER A 103 1.77 -8.84 1.83
C SER A 103 2.06 -7.92 3.00
N GLY A 104 3.19 -7.21 2.98
CA GLY A 104 3.40 -6.08 3.86
C GLY A 104 2.36 -4.99 3.64
N LYS A 105 2.09 -4.22 4.68
CA LYS A 105 1.16 -3.09 4.63
C LYS A 105 1.85 -1.83 5.12
N ALA A 106 1.61 -0.72 4.44
CA ALA A 106 2.01 0.60 4.88
C ALA A 106 0.75 1.43 5.15
N THR A 107 0.57 1.83 6.39
CA THR A 107 -0.60 2.62 6.82
C THR A 107 -0.17 3.84 7.62
N PHE A 108 -1.02 4.84 7.71
CA PHE A 108 -0.76 6.07 8.44
C PHE A 108 -2.05 6.72 8.94
N ARG A 109 -1.93 7.75 9.77
CA ARG A 109 -3.05 8.45 10.38
C ARG A 109 -3.94 7.51 11.21
N ALA A 110 -3.34 6.44 11.76
CA ALA A 110 -4.02 5.43 12.55
C ALA A 110 -5.14 4.66 11.78
N PHE A 111 -5.03 4.57 10.45
CA PHE A 111 -5.83 3.66 9.62
C PHE A 111 -5.00 2.41 9.36
N ASN A 112 -5.04 1.47 10.28
CA ASN A 112 -4.12 0.34 10.33
C ASN A 112 -4.43 -0.80 9.33
N GLY A 113 -5.63 -0.81 8.73
CA GLY A 113 -6.07 -1.87 7.82
C GLY A 113 -6.32 -3.24 8.46
N GLU A 114 -6.13 -3.39 9.79
CA GLU A 114 -6.38 -4.65 10.51
C GLU A 114 -7.81 -4.68 11.06
N GLY A 115 -8.65 -5.53 10.44
CA GLY A 115 -10.06 -5.59 10.81
C GLY A 115 -10.89 -4.36 10.45
N TYR A 116 -10.26 -3.28 10.07
CA TYR A 116 -10.89 -2.06 9.59
C TYR A 116 -10.90 -1.98 8.08
N ILE A 117 -11.68 -1.06 7.55
CA ILE A 117 -11.64 -0.71 6.14
C ILE A 117 -10.24 -0.21 5.79
N ASN A 118 -9.66 -0.72 4.71
CA ASN A 118 -8.39 -0.24 4.19
C ASN A 118 -8.55 1.21 3.74
N GLY A 119 -7.87 2.11 4.43
CA GLY A 119 -8.04 3.55 4.27
C GLY A 119 -6.94 4.25 3.49
N ILE A 120 -6.03 3.49 2.85
CA ILE A 120 -4.89 4.02 2.10
C ILE A 120 -5.00 3.58 0.64
N LYS A 121 -5.09 4.56 -0.25
CA LYS A 121 -5.06 4.32 -1.69
C LYS A 121 -3.65 3.98 -2.14
N VAL A 122 -3.48 2.84 -2.80
CA VAL A 122 -2.23 2.46 -3.45
C VAL A 122 -2.34 2.69 -4.94
N LEU A 123 -1.26 3.20 -5.51
CA LEU A 123 -1.12 3.43 -6.94
C LEU A 123 0.23 2.89 -7.42
N ILE A 124 0.25 2.38 -8.63
CA ILE A 124 1.46 2.06 -9.38
C ILE A 124 1.41 2.89 -10.68
N ASP A 125 2.40 3.74 -10.89
CA ASP A 125 2.44 4.67 -12.03
C ASP A 125 1.16 5.54 -12.14
N GLY A 126 0.55 5.89 -10.98
CA GLY A 126 -0.68 6.65 -10.88
C GLY A 126 -1.95 5.85 -11.20
N ILE A 127 -1.88 4.55 -11.40
CA ILE A 127 -3.03 3.66 -11.61
C ILE A 127 -3.48 3.08 -10.26
N PRO A 128 -4.80 3.11 -9.93
CA PRO A 128 -5.36 2.45 -8.76
C PRO A 128 -4.94 0.98 -8.66
N SER A 129 -4.33 0.59 -7.55
CA SER A 129 -3.69 -0.71 -7.35
C SER A 129 -3.99 -1.31 -5.97
N ASN A 130 -5.13 -1.01 -5.38
CA ASN A 130 -5.71 -1.81 -4.32
C ASN A 130 -6.50 -2.96 -4.96
N VAL A 131 -6.53 -4.15 -4.36
CA VAL A 131 -7.55 -5.15 -4.68
C VAL A 131 -8.95 -4.62 -4.30
N ASN A 132 -10.00 -5.21 -4.80
CA ASN A 132 -11.35 -4.64 -4.69
C ASN A 132 -11.85 -4.44 -3.24
N SER A 133 -11.36 -5.23 -2.30
CA SER A 133 -11.58 -5.03 -0.86
C SER A 133 -10.77 -3.87 -0.25
N GLY A 134 -9.91 -3.21 -1.03
CA GLY A 134 -9.03 -2.13 -0.59
C GLY A 134 -7.68 -2.58 -0.04
N ASN A 135 -7.39 -3.89 0.03
CA ASN A 135 -6.10 -4.38 0.51
C ASN A 135 -4.97 -4.00 -0.46
N GLN A 136 -3.73 -3.96 0.04
CA GLN A 136 -2.56 -3.42 -0.66
C GLN A 136 -1.75 -4.51 -1.42
N ARG A 137 -2.38 -5.60 -1.86
CA ARG A 137 -1.70 -6.76 -2.44
C ARG A 137 -0.80 -6.43 -3.64
N PHE A 138 -1.19 -5.51 -4.50
CA PHE A 138 -0.42 -5.12 -5.68
C PHE A 138 0.95 -4.50 -5.38
N ILE A 139 1.19 -4.04 -4.15
CA ILE A 139 2.49 -3.50 -3.73
C ILE A 139 3.63 -4.54 -3.88
N ASP A 140 3.31 -5.83 -3.81
CA ASP A 140 4.27 -6.92 -3.96
C ASP A 140 4.81 -7.08 -5.39
N MET A 141 4.11 -6.55 -6.41
CA MET A 141 4.56 -6.64 -7.80
C MET A 141 5.59 -5.56 -8.18
N VAL A 142 5.89 -4.62 -7.26
CA VAL A 142 6.87 -3.55 -7.47
C VAL A 142 8.16 -3.88 -6.73
N PHE A 143 9.26 -4.01 -7.48
CA PHE A 143 10.57 -4.31 -6.92
C PHE A 143 11.44 -3.05 -6.81
N PRO A 144 12.41 -3.01 -5.87
CA PRO A 144 13.21 -1.80 -5.64
C PRO A 144 13.98 -1.28 -6.85
N LEU A 145 14.53 -2.17 -7.71
CA LEU A 145 15.36 -1.77 -8.85
C LEU A 145 14.59 -1.03 -9.96
N GLU A 146 13.29 -1.26 -10.07
CA GLU A 146 12.47 -0.58 -11.07
C GLU A 146 11.90 0.78 -10.61
N LEU A 147 12.00 1.09 -9.32
CA LEU A 147 11.46 2.34 -8.77
C LEU A 147 12.25 3.55 -9.23
N ASP A 148 11.53 4.64 -9.50
CA ASP A 148 12.05 5.98 -9.72
C ASP A 148 11.76 6.88 -8.51
N TYR A 149 10.52 6.81 -7.99
CA TYR A 149 10.11 7.56 -6.80
C TYR A 149 8.96 6.85 -6.07
N ILE A 150 8.74 7.25 -4.81
CA ILE A 150 7.53 6.94 -4.06
C ILE A 150 6.94 8.24 -3.53
N GLU A 151 5.68 8.54 -3.91
CA GLU A 151 4.93 9.69 -3.41
C GLU A 151 3.96 9.23 -2.32
N VAL A 152 3.94 9.90 -1.18
CA VAL A 152 2.98 9.66 -0.09
C VAL A 152 2.23 10.95 0.20
N VAL A 153 0.93 10.95 0.01
CA VAL A 153 0.02 12.06 0.35
C VAL A 153 -0.78 11.64 1.56
N ARG A 154 -0.64 12.37 2.68
CA ARG A 154 -1.38 12.09 3.92
C ARG A 154 -2.47 13.11 4.16
N GLY A 155 -3.61 12.64 4.66
CA GLY A 155 -4.77 13.46 4.98
C GLY A 155 -5.89 13.39 3.96
N THR A 156 -6.82 14.33 4.06
CA THR A 156 -8.13 14.27 3.37
C THR A 156 -8.23 15.21 2.17
N ASN A 157 -7.15 15.88 1.77
CA ASN A 157 -7.20 17.02 0.86
C ASN A 157 -6.96 16.70 -0.62
N ASP A 158 -6.51 15.48 -0.95
CA ASP A 158 -6.32 15.07 -2.34
C ASP A 158 -7.67 14.76 -3.01
N PRO A 159 -8.13 15.52 -4.02
CA PRO A 159 -9.39 15.24 -4.71
C PRO A 159 -9.26 14.21 -5.83
N ARG A 160 -8.04 13.81 -6.22
CA ARG A 160 -7.81 12.91 -7.36
C ARG A 160 -8.42 11.53 -7.17
N TYR A 161 -8.47 11.05 -5.93
CA TYR A 161 -8.85 9.68 -5.61
C TYR A 161 -10.02 9.64 -4.63
N GLY A 162 -10.97 8.73 -4.86
CA GLY A 162 -12.16 8.52 -4.03
C GLY A 162 -12.03 7.29 -3.15
N LEU A 163 -12.54 6.16 -3.62
CA LEU A 163 -12.58 4.91 -2.87
C LEU A 163 -11.19 4.48 -2.37
N HIS A 164 -11.10 4.06 -1.11
CA HIS A 164 -9.89 3.67 -0.37
C HIS A 164 -8.93 4.82 -0.03
N ASN A 165 -9.29 6.08 -0.25
CA ASN A 165 -8.45 7.25 0.02
C ASN A 165 -8.88 7.99 1.30
N ILE A 166 -9.05 7.29 2.43
CA ILE A 166 -9.53 7.92 3.68
C ILE A 166 -8.40 8.69 4.38
N GLY A 167 -7.27 8.05 4.57
CA GLY A 167 -6.09 8.63 5.23
C GLY A 167 -5.12 9.27 4.25
N GLY A 168 -5.24 8.97 2.96
CA GLY A 168 -4.36 9.43 1.91
C GLY A 168 -3.94 8.33 0.93
N SER A 169 -2.88 8.58 0.17
CA SER A 169 -2.43 7.69 -0.91
C SER A 169 -0.92 7.47 -0.90
N ILE A 170 -0.51 6.35 -1.50
CA ILE A 170 0.88 5.99 -1.80
C ILE A 170 0.95 5.69 -3.29
N ASN A 171 1.86 6.34 -4.02
CA ASN A 171 2.10 6.09 -5.43
C ASN A 171 3.53 5.62 -5.64
N PHE A 172 3.70 4.41 -6.17
CA PHE A 172 4.98 3.86 -6.58
C PHE A 172 5.20 4.23 -8.05
N GLY A 173 6.05 5.20 -8.30
CA GLY A 173 6.48 5.58 -9.64
C GLY A 173 7.64 4.71 -10.09
N THR A 174 7.51 4.04 -11.22
CA THR A 174 8.56 3.21 -11.78
C THR A 174 9.19 3.86 -13.00
N ARG A 175 10.46 3.55 -13.26
CA ARG A 175 11.26 4.17 -14.32
C ARG A 175 10.56 4.18 -15.67
N GLN A 176 10.63 5.30 -16.35
CA GLN A 176 10.07 5.50 -17.69
C GLN A 176 11.04 6.25 -18.58
N GLY A 177 11.46 5.64 -19.69
CA GLY A 177 12.50 6.18 -20.56
C GLY A 177 13.91 5.94 -20.03
N GLY A 178 14.87 6.66 -20.59
CA GLY A 178 16.29 6.60 -20.28
C GLY A 178 17.04 5.44 -20.94
N ASN A 179 18.38 5.54 -20.90
CA ASN A 179 19.29 4.53 -21.45
C ASN A 179 20.11 3.93 -20.33
N TYR A 180 19.74 2.73 -19.86
CA TYR A 180 20.39 2.03 -18.76
C TYR A 180 20.28 0.51 -18.90
N SER A 181 21.16 -0.19 -18.19
CA SER A 181 21.14 -1.66 -18.05
C SER A 181 21.61 -1.96 -16.64
N ASP A 182 20.68 -2.22 -15.75
CA ASP A 182 20.95 -2.44 -14.33
C ASP A 182 20.59 -3.85 -13.93
N GLY A 183 21.42 -4.45 -13.10
CA GLY A 183 21.20 -5.78 -12.54
C GLY A 183 21.53 -5.79 -11.06
N ARG A 184 20.76 -6.55 -10.29
CA ARG A 184 20.99 -6.78 -8.88
C ARG A 184 20.88 -8.26 -8.58
N VAL A 185 21.87 -8.81 -7.88
CA VAL A 185 21.83 -10.16 -7.31
C VAL A 185 21.97 -10.04 -5.81
N THR A 186 21.06 -10.63 -5.06
CA THR A 186 21.08 -10.62 -3.60
C THR A 186 21.11 -12.05 -3.08
N LEU A 187 22.00 -12.31 -2.12
CA LEU A 187 22.06 -13.54 -1.35
C LEU A 187 21.94 -13.18 0.13
N GLY A 188 21.16 -13.92 0.89
CA GLY A 188 20.89 -13.59 2.28
C GLY A 188 20.68 -14.79 3.19
N SER A 189 20.43 -14.53 4.46
CA SER A 189 20.02 -15.54 5.43
C SER A 189 18.74 -16.24 5.00
N HIS A 190 18.48 -17.45 5.51
CA HIS A 190 17.32 -18.27 5.18
C HIS A 190 17.25 -18.61 3.68
N ALA A 191 18.40 -18.93 3.06
CA ALA A 191 18.54 -19.22 1.64
C ALA A 191 17.90 -18.15 0.73
N THR A 192 17.81 -16.91 1.21
CA THR A 192 17.29 -15.81 0.42
C THR A 192 18.14 -15.59 -0.82
N ARG A 193 17.50 -15.60 -1.98
CA ARG A 193 18.09 -15.37 -3.30
C ARG A 193 17.20 -14.45 -4.11
N GLU A 194 17.80 -13.45 -4.75
CA GLU A 194 17.06 -12.51 -5.58
C GLU A 194 17.89 -12.15 -6.80
N VAL A 195 17.22 -12.04 -7.95
CA VAL A 195 17.77 -11.49 -9.18
C VAL A 195 16.77 -10.47 -9.70
N GLN A 196 17.24 -9.25 -9.99
CA GLN A 196 16.48 -8.22 -10.66
C GLN A 196 17.28 -7.69 -11.84
N VAL A 197 16.62 -7.45 -12.97
CA VAL A 197 17.18 -6.82 -14.18
C VAL A 197 16.23 -5.76 -14.66
N ALA A 198 16.76 -4.56 -14.87
CA ALA A 198 16.03 -3.41 -15.40
C ALA A 198 16.78 -2.83 -16.60
N LEU A 199 16.09 -2.70 -17.74
CA LEU A 199 16.64 -2.19 -18.98
C LEU A 199 15.81 -0.99 -19.45
N GLY A 200 16.47 0.08 -19.85
CA GLY A 200 15.87 1.24 -20.52
C GLY A 200 16.54 1.51 -21.84
N ARG A 201 15.76 1.88 -22.85
CA ARG A 201 16.24 2.37 -24.15
C ARG A 201 15.33 3.47 -24.62
N GLU A 202 15.93 4.58 -24.98
CA GLU A 202 15.22 5.74 -25.50
C GLU A 202 15.94 6.30 -26.71
N SER A 203 15.24 6.47 -27.82
CA SER A 203 15.78 6.98 -29.08
C SER A 203 14.63 7.56 -29.91
N GLU A 204 14.85 8.74 -30.50
CA GLU A 204 13.92 9.36 -31.44
C GLU A 204 12.47 9.48 -30.94
N GLY A 205 12.31 9.77 -29.63
CA GLY A 205 10.99 9.91 -28.99
C GLY A 205 10.34 8.57 -28.62
N PHE A 206 10.95 7.42 -28.88
CA PHE A 206 10.47 6.13 -28.43
C PHE A 206 11.25 5.65 -27.20
N ALA A 207 10.57 5.52 -26.08
CA ALA A 207 11.11 5.05 -24.81
C ALA A 207 10.59 3.63 -24.50
N GLN A 208 11.49 2.73 -24.12
CA GLN A 208 11.20 1.34 -23.78
C GLN A 208 11.86 1.01 -22.45
N ASN A 209 11.12 0.35 -21.57
CA ASN A 209 11.67 -0.16 -20.31
C ASN A 209 11.21 -1.60 -20.13
N TYR A 210 12.11 -2.45 -19.64
CA TYR A 210 11.85 -3.86 -19.33
C TYR A 210 12.35 -4.17 -17.95
N PHE A 211 11.59 -4.99 -17.23
CA PHE A 211 11.92 -5.41 -15.88
C PHE A 211 11.64 -6.90 -15.70
N ILE A 212 12.57 -7.62 -15.09
CA ILE A 212 12.42 -9.03 -14.71
C ILE A 212 12.97 -9.19 -13.30
N ALA A 213 12.23 -9.90 -12.45
CA ALA A 213 12.69 -10.25 -11.12
C ALA A 213 12.29 -11.67 -10.72
N HIS A 214 13.16 -12.28 -9.92
CA HIS A 214 12.90 -13.50 -9.17
C HIS A 214 13.40 -13.29 -7.74
N GLN A 215 12.60 -13.70 -6.75
CA GLN A 215 12.97 -13.71 -5.34
C GLN A 215 12.50 -15.02 -4.71
N GLY A 216 13.38 -15.69 -3.97
CA GLY A 216 13.04 -16.88 -3.19
C GLY A 216 13.68 -16.83 -1.81
N SER A 217 13.03 -17.46 -0.82
CA SER A 217 13.54 -17.60 0.54
C SER A 217 12.87 -18.75 1.25
N ASP A 218 13.62 -19.50 2.06
CA ASP A 218 13.07 -20.52 2.95
C ASP A 218 12.35 -19.87 4.19
N GLY A 219 12.48 -18.54 4.36
CA GLY A 219 11.95 -17.82 5.51
C GLY A 219 12.64 -18.16 6.82
N HIS A 220 12.28 -17.45 7.90
CA HIS A 220 12.94 -17.65 9.21
C HIS A 220 12.24 -18.69 10.10
N ARG A 221 11.05 -19.13 9.73
CA ARG A 221 10.25 -20.17 10.41
C ARG A 221 10.17 -21.43 9.55
N ALA A 222 9.95 -22.57 10.16
CA ALA A 222 9.55 -23.77 9.44
C ALA A 222 8.23 -23.51 8.68
N HIS A 223 8.09 -24.06 7.48
CA HIS A 223 6.91 -23.86 6.63
C HIS A 223 6.64 -22.38 6.30
N SER A 224 7.68 -21.68 5.82
CA SER A 224 7.59 -20.27 5.40
C SER A 224 8.33 -19.97 4.08
N ASP A 225 8.54 -20.99 3.28
CA ASP A 225 9.15 -20.89 1.96
C ASP A 225 8.31 -20.00 1.05
N SER A 226 8.95 -19.18 0.24
CA SER A 226 8.26 -18.32 -0.71
C SER A 226 9.06 -18.13 -1.99
N GLU A 227 8.35 -18.06 -3.11
CA GLU A 227 8.90 -17.70 -4.41
C GLU A 227 8.03 -16.65 -5.10
N LYS A 228 8.68 -15.64 -5.69
CA LYS A 228 8.06 -14.53 -6.42
C LYS A 228 8.73 -14.35 -7.77
N TYR A 229 7.91 -14.07 -8.78
CA TYR A 229 8.36 -13.72 -10.13
C TYR A 229 7.65 -12.47 -10.59
N ALA A 230 8.37 -11.54 -11.22
CA ALA A 230 7.80 -10.35 -11.83
C ALA A 230 8.38 -10.15 -13.23
N LEU A 231 7.52 -9.69 -14.13
CA LEU A 231 7.86 -9.27 -15.48
C LEU A 231 7.14 -7.97 -15.80
N GLY A 232 7.84 -6.97 -16.30
CA GLY A 232 7.27 -5.68 -16.68
C GLY A 232 7.80 -5.16 -18.00
N GLY A 233 6.96 -4.45 -18.74
CA GLY A 233 7.33 -3.72 -19.94
C GLY A 233 6.57 -2.40 -20.03
N LYS A 234 7.26 -1.35 -20.54
CA LYS A 234 6.68 -0.04 -20.85
C LYS A 234 7.16 0.42 -22.23
N TRP A 235 6.26 0.98 -23.00
CA TRP A 235 6.54 1.50 -24.34
C TRP A 235 5.82 2.83 -24.50
N PHE A 236 6.58 3.89 -24.72
CA PHE A 236 6.05 5.24 -24.88
C PHE A 236 6.62 5.89 -26.12
N LEU A 237 5.75 6.51 -26.90
CA LEU A 237 6.08 7.28 -28.09
C LEU A 237 5.72 8.74 -27.84
N THR A 238 6.68 9.64 -28.05
CA THR A 238 6.48 11.09 -28.01
C THR A 238 6.48 11.63 -29.43
N SER A 239 5.46 12.43 -29.78
CA SER A 239 5.40 13.09 -31.09
C SER A 239 6.59 14.01 -31.32
N ALA A 240 6.94 14.27 -32.58
CA ALA A 240 8.10 15.10 -32.95
C ALA A 240 8.04 16.54 -32.39
N ASP A 241 6.83 17.07 -32.19
CA ASP A 241 6.62 18.41 -31.60
C ASP A 241 6.54 18.35 -30.05
N GLY A 242 6.72 17.17 -29.44
CA GLY A 242 6.68 16.94 -27.99
C GLY A 242 5.31 17.08 -27.33
N LYS A 243 4.23 17.33 -28.10
CA LYS A 243 2.92 17.63 -27.54
C LYS A 243 2.10 16.40 -27.15
N ILE A 244 2.33 15.27 -27.78
CA ILE A 244 1.61 14.01 -27.53
C ILE A 244 2.61 12.97 -27.08
N LYS A 245 2.29 12.32 -25.94
CA LYS A 245 2.99 11.13 -25.47
C LYS A 245 1.97 10.03 -25.27
N ALA A 246 2.08 8.95 -26.04
CA ALA A 246 1.20 7.80 -25.95
C ALA A 246 2.01 6.56 -25.57
N GLY A 247 1.42 5.67 -24.79
CA GLY A 247 2.15 4.45 -24.40
C GLY A 247 1.30 3.38 -23.77
N ALA A 248 1.96 2.25 -23.53
CA ALA A 248 1.39 1.08 -22.89
C ALA A 248 2.32 0.58 -21.78
N VAL A 249 1.73 0.03 -20.74
CA VAL A 249 2.40 -0.64 -19.63
C VAL A 249 1.78 -2.01 -19.44
N ALA A 250 2.62 -3.04 -19.26
CA ALA A 250 2.19 -4.38 -18.93
C ALA A 250 3.05 -4.91 -17.78
N ARG A 251 2.42 -5.52 -16.75
CA ARG A 251 3.08 -6.15 -15.61
C ARG A 251 2.40 -7.45 -15.29
N LEU A 252 3.21 -8.47 -15.03
CA LEU A 252 2.79 -9.80 -14.60
C LEU A 252 3.55 -10.15 -13.31
N TYR A 253 2.86 -10.77 -12.39
CA TYR A 253 3.42 -11.21 -11.12
C TYR A 253 2.84 -12.53 -10.71
N SER A 254 3.67 -13.42 -10.16
CA SER A 254 3.23 -14.63 -9.49
C SER A 254 3.98 -14.82 -8.17
N HIS A 255 3.28 -15.40 -7.21
CA HIS A 255 3.78 -15.68 -5.88
C HIS A 255 3.26 -17.02 -5.40
N LYS A 256 4.16 -17.84 -4.88
CA LYS A 256 3.80 -19.04 -4.14
C LYS A 256 4.48 -19.01 -2.79
N ALA A 257 3.71 -19.28 -1.73
CA ALA A 257 4.23 -19.26 -0.37
C ALA A 257 3.60 -20.33 0.49
N GLU A 258 4.39 -20.83 1.44
CA GLU A 258 3.91 -21.58 2.59
C GLU A 258 3.50 -20.63 3.71
N GLU A 259 2.57 -21.05 4.55
CA GLU A 259 2.03 -20.23 5.65
C GLU A 259 2.24 -20.92 6.99
N PRO A 260 3.19 -20.45 7.82
CA PRO A 260 3.58 -21.14 9.06
C PRO A 260 2.54 -21.03 10.19
N GLY A 261 1.47 -20.28 10.02
CA GLY A 261 0.44 -20.04 11.03
C GLY A 261 0.90 -19.18 12.21
N PHE A 262 -0.05 -18.76 13.02
CA PHE A 262 0.19 -18.08 14.29
C PHE A 262 0.53 -19.08 15.40
N MET A 263 1.21 -18.60 16.42
CA MET A 263 1.61 -19.36 17.60
C MET A 263 0.94 -18.81 18.85
N THR A 264 0.71 -19.68 19.82
CA THR A 264 0.44 -19.28 21.22
C THR A 264 1.72 -18.73 21.87
N ALA A 265 1.58 -18.02 23.00
CA ALA A 265 2.72 -17.56 23.78
C ALA A 265 3.63 -18.73 24.24
N THR A 266 3.03 -19.87 24.61
CA THR A 266 3.74 -21.08 25.02
C THR A 266 4.58 -21.66 23.89
N GLU A 267 3.99 -21.84 22.71
CA GLU A 267 4.69 -22.35 21.52
C GLU A 267 5.84 -21.40 21.12
N MET A 268 5.59 -20.07 21.15
CA MET A 268 6.61 -19.09 20.86
C MET A 268 7.76 -19.11 21.87
N ALA A 269 7.48 -19.37 23.16
CA ALA A 269 8.51 -19.49 24.19
C ALA A 269 9.35 -20.75 24.03
N GLN A 270 8.75 -21.86 23.58
CA GLN A 270 9.44 -23.12 23.30
C GLN A 270 10.37 -22.99 22.09
N ASN A 271 9.83 -22.55 20.95
CA ASN A 271 10.61 -22.34 19.72
C ASN A 271 9.95 -21.32 18.81
N ARG A 272 10.52 -20.14 18.66
CA ARG A 272 10.03 -19.06 17.80
C ARG A 272 10.03 -19.40 16.29
N LYS A 273 10.79 -20.41 15.88
CA LYS A 273 10.93 -20.82 14.48
C LYS A 273 10.03 -21.99 14.07
N GLN A 274 9.25 -22.54 14.99
CA GLN A 274 8.38 -23.67 14.67
C GLN A 274 7.13 -23.27 13.89
N THR A 275 6.47 -24.24 13.30
CA THR A 275 5.10 -24.20 12.78
C THR A 275 4.26 -25.26 13.49
N GLY A 276 2.95 -25.06 13.55
CA GLY A 276 2.04 -26.08 14.06
C GLY A 276 1.85 -27.22 13.04
N ALA A 277 1.75 -28.47 13.49
CA ALA A 277 1.45 -29.59 12.58
C ALA A 277 0.12 -29.40 11.83
N HIS A 278 -0.81 -28.62 12.38
CA HIS A 278 -2.08 -28.28 11.74
C HIS A 278 -1.92 -27.27 10.59
N ASN A 279 -0.82 -26.55 10.50
CA ASN A 279 -0.51 -25.60 9.42
C ASN A 279 0.32 -26.22 8.28
N ALA A 280 0.70 -27.49 8.35
CA ALA A 280 1.66 -28.10 7.41
C ALA A 280 1.22 -28.11 5.93
N ASN A 281 -0.05 -27.82 5.64
CA ASN A 281 -0.60 -27.70 4.28
C ASN A 281 -1.16 -26.32 3.99
N ASP A 282 -0.93 -25.34 4.87
CA ASP A 282 -1.32 -23.95 4.68
C ASP A 282 -0.37 -23.29 3.65
N GLY A 283 -0.88 -22.36 2.87
CA GLY A 283 -0.09 -21.67 1.85
C GLY A 283 -0.94 -20.85 0.90
N ASP A 284 -0.28 -20.25 -0.07
CA ASP A 284 -0.84 -19.26 -0.98
C ASP A 284 -0.29 -19.43 -2.38
N ASP A 285 -1.15 -19.40 -3.39
CA ASP A 285 -0.82 -19.28 -4.80
C ASP A 285 -1.51 -18.03 -5.36
N ARG A 286 -0.72 -17.03 -5.80
CA ARG A 286 -1.23 -15.74 -6.25
C ARG A 286 -0.70 -15.36 -7.62
N ALA A 287 -1.58 -14.82 -8.46
CA ALA A 287 -1.20 -14.19 -9.71
C ALA A 287 -1.81 -12.78 -9.82
N MET A 288 -1.05 -11.84 -10.36
CA MET A 288 -1.51 -10.47 -10.58
C MET A 288 -1.10 -9.97 -11.96
N GLN A 289 -1.97 -9.22 -12.60
CA GLN A 289 -1.71 -8.58 -13.88
C GLN A 289 -2.10 -7.11 -13.80
N HIS A 290 -1.30 -6.28 -14.45
CA HIS A 290 -1.58 -4.85 -14.59
C HIS A 290 -1.29 -4.45 -16.03
N LEU A 291 -2.31 -3.98 -16.72
CA LEU A 291 -2.22 -3.47 -18.10
C LEU A 291 -2.74 -2.04 -18.12
N SER A 292 -2.06 -1.13 -18.81
CA SER A 292 -2.59 0.22 -18.99
C SER A 292 -2.14 0.86 -20.29
N LEU A 293 -3.01 1.73 -20.83
CA LEU A 293 -2.75 2.61 -21.95
C LEU A 293 -2.77 4.05 -21.47
N HIS A 294 -1.83 4.83 -21.92
CA HIS A 294 -1.59 6.21 -21.51
C HIS A 294 -1.62 7.13 -22.72
N LEU A 295 -2.22 8.30 -22.58
CA LEU A 295 -2.21 9.36 -23.57
C LEU A 295 -2.12 10.72 -22.86
N ASP A 296 -0.97 11.35 -22.94
CA ASP A 296 -0.72 12.69 -22.46
C ASP A 296 -0.66 13.66 -23.65
N TRP A 297 -1.39 14.77 -23.54
CA TRP A 297 -1.52 15.73 -24.61
C TRP A 297 -1.40 17.17 -24.08
N GLN A 298 -0.36 17.88 -24.54
CA GLN A 298 -0.22 19.32 -24.36
C GLN A 298 -1.07 20.02 -25.44
N ALA A 299 -2.38 20.13 -25.22
CA ALA A 299 -3.34 20.66 -26.21
C ALA A 299 -3.03 22.11 -26.60
N THR A 300 -2.64 22.94 -25.60
CA THR A 300 -2.13 24.30 -25.77
C THR A 300 -1.02 24.54 -24.75
N PRO A 301 -0.23 25.64 -24.83
CA PRO A 301 0.73 25.96 -23.77
C PRO A 301 0.11 26.08 -22.36
N ALA A 302 -1.19 26.32 -22.29
CA ALA A 302 -1.94 26.47 -21.04
C ALA A 302 -2.76 25.25 -20.65
N LEU A 303 -2.98 24.28 -21.53
CA LEU A 303 -3.87 23.13 -21.28
C LEU A 303 -3.14 21.81 -21.51
N PHE A 304 -2.99 21.04 -20.45
CA PHE A 304 -2.49 19.66 -20.46
C PHE A 304 -3.61 18.69 -20.12
N VAL A 305 -3.73 17.59 -20.88
CA VAL A 305 -4.71 16.52 -20.67
C VAL A 305 -3.99 15.18 -20.58
N SER A 306 -4.32 14.39 -19.57
CA SER A 306 -3.78 13.03 -19.37
C SER A 306 -4.93 12.03 -19.28
N ASN A 307 -4.84 10.95 -20.06
CA ASN A 307 -5.82 9.87 -20.08
C ASN A 307 -5.11 8.55 -19.79
N LYS A 308 -5.74 7.72 -18.96
CA LYS A 308 -5.26 6.38 -18.63
C LYS A 308 -6.42 5.40 -18.68
N LEU A 309 -6.31 4.39 -19.51
CA LEU A 309 -7.19 3.22 -19.50
C LEU A 309 -6.42 2.08 -18.84
N TYR A 310 -7.01 1.36 -17.89
CA TYR A 310 -6.32 0.31 -17.17
C TYR A 310 -7.19 -0.93 -16.94
N PHE A 311 -6.50 -2.05 -16.78
CA PHE A 311 -7.04 -3.33 -16.36
C PHE A 311 -6.10 -3.95 -15.33
N ASN A 312 -6.64 -4.30 -14.16
CA ASN A 312 -5.96 -5.10 -13.14
C ASN A 312 -6.70 -6.40 -12.95
N HIS A 313 -5.96 -7.48 -12.81
CA HIS A 313 -6.47 -8.80 -12.44
C HIS A 313 -5.74 -9.29 -11.20
N TYR A 314 -6.47 -9.86 -10.26
CA TYR A 314 -5.96 -10.45 -9.03
C TYR A 314 -6.61 -11.82 -8.83
N ASP A 315 -5.79 -12.85 -8.80
CA ASP A 315 -6.16 -14.22 -8.47
C ASP A 315 -5.36 -14.67 -7.24
N ASP A 316 -6.03 -15.32 -6.27
CA ASP A 316 -5.40 -15.76 -5.01
C ASP A 316 -6.12 -17.01 -4.48
N ASP A 317 -5.40 -18.09 -4.28
CA ASP A 317 -5.86 -19.35 -3.68
C ASP A 317 -5.13 -19.61 -2.37
N ARG A 318 -5.69 -19.13 -1.28
CA ARG A 318 -5.09 -19.24 0.06
C ARG A 318 -5.72 -20.35 0.88
N ARG A 319 -4.87 -21.20 1.45
CA ARG A 319 -5.19 -22.24 2.44
C ARG A 319 -4.64 -21.81 3.78
N VAL A 320 -5.50 -21.70 4.79
CA VAL A 320 -5.12 -21.13 6.09
C VAL A 320 -5.86 -21.82 7.24
N THR A 321 -5.14 -22.09 8.31
CA THR A 321 -5.66 -22.62 9.56
C THR A 321 -5.44 -21.60 10.67
N PHE A 322 -6.51 -20.88 11.08
CA PHE A 322 -6.43 -19.79 12.04
C PHE A 322 -6.27 -20.22 13.49
N SER A 323 -6.71 -21.41 13.84
CA SER A 323 -6.54 -21.95 15.20
C SER A 323 -6.51 -23.48 15.20
N ASN A 324 -5.94 -24.05 16.25
CA ASN A 324 -5.91 -25.49 16.50
C ASN A 324 -7.19 -25.99 17.20
N SER A 325 -8.28 -25.28 17.08
CA SER A 325 -9.55 -25.60 17.73
C SER A 325 -10.41 -26.55 16.89
N ALA A 326 -11.17 -27.42 17.53
CA ALA A 326 -12.15 -28.28 16.89
C ALA A 326 -13.43 -27.54 16.45
N ALA A 327 -13.59 -26.30 16.81
CA ALA A 327 -14.71 -25.39 16.58
C ALA A 327 -16.13 -25.93 16.79
N ALA A 328 -17.00 -25.07 17.31
CA ALA A 328 -18.33 -25.47 17.75
C ALA A 328 -19.40 -25.55 16.63
N SER A 329 -19.12 -24.98 15.42
CA SER A 329 -20.08 -24.96 14.32
C SER A 329 -19.40 -24.97 12.96
N LEU A 330 -20.14 -25.36 11.91
CA LEU A 330 -19.64 -25.38 10.52
C LEU A 330 -19.18 -23.99 10.06
N ASN A 331 -19.85 -22.92 10.52
CA ASN A 331 -19.52 -21.56 10.14
C ASN A 331 -18.27 -21.02 10.87
N ASN A 332 -17.84 -21.68 11.94
CA ASN A 332 -16.69 -21.27 12.76
C ASN A 332 -15.47 -22.17 12.59
N LEU A 333 -15.51 -23.12 11.64
CA LEU A 333 -14.35 -23.96 11.36
C LEU A 333 -13.15 -23.08 10.98
N PRO A 334 -12.02 -23.16 11.68
CA PRO A 334 -10.88 -22.27 11.47
C PRO A 334 -10.03 -22.64 10.24
N ARG A 335 -10.26 -23.81 9.64
CA ARG A 335 -9.53 -24.33 8.48
C ARG A 335 -10.27 -23.92 7.23
N GLN A 336 -9.61 -23.12 6.38
CA GLN A 336 -10.27 -22.50 5.25
C GLN A 336 -9.38 -22.53 4.01
N ARG A 337 -9.99 -22.77 2.86
CA ARG A 337 -9.47 -22.36 1.55
C ARG A 337 -10.29 -21.17 1.10
N ARG A 338 -9.62 -20.11 0.71
CA ARG A 338 -10.20 -18.85 0.22
C ARG A 338 -9.69 -18.60 -1.18
N VAL A 339 -10.59 -18.37 -2.10
CA VAL A 339 -10.26 -18.05 -3.50
C VAL A 339 -10.83 -16.70 -3.83
N TRP A 340 -10.00 -15.85 -4.40
CA TRP A 340 -10.38 -14.57 -4.99
C TRP A 340 -10.04 -14.59 -6.48
N ASP A 341 -10.95 -14.08 -7.29
CA ASP A 341 -10.75 -13.79 -8.71
C ASP A 341 -11.39 -12.44 -8.94
N GLU A 342 -10.58 -11.40 -9.15
CA GLU A 342 -10.99 -10.01 -9.14
C GLU A 342 -10.47 -9.27 -10.37
N ASP A 343 -11.38 -8.61 -11.10
CA ASP A 343 -11.05 -7.71 -12.20
C ASP A 343 -11.36 -6.26 -11.83
N GLN A 344 -10.49 -5.35 -12.22
CA GLN A 344 -10.74 -3.90 -12.25
C GLN A 344 -10.46 -3.36 -13.64
N THR A 345 -11.43 -2.70 -14.23
CA THR A 345 -11.25 -1.96 -15.49
C THR A 345 -11.65 -0.51 -15.27
N GLY A 346 -10.79 0.43 -15.64
CA GLY A 346 -11.09 1.83 -15.41
C GLY A 346 -10.48 2.78 -16.41
N LEU A 347 -11.10 3.95 -16.53
CA LEU A 347 -10.66 5.10 -17.28
C LEU A 347 -10.46 6.26 -16.31
N MET A 348 -9.31 6.90 -16.38
CA MET A 348 -9.02 8.17 -15.70
C MET A 348 -8.66 9.20 -16.76
N SER A 349 -9.33 10.34 -16.73
CA SER A 349 -9.03 11.50 -17.57
C SER A 349 -8.87 12.71 -16.67
N THR A 350 -7.76 13.42 -16.81
CA THR A 350 -7.45 14.63 -16.05
C THR A 350 -7.04 15.76 -16.96
N ALA A 351 -7.37 16.99 -16.60
CA ALA A 351 -6.98 18.18 -17.33
C ALA A 351 -6.45 19.22 -16.33
N THR A 352 -5.29 19.81 -16.66
CA THR A 352 -4.69 20.95 -15.96
C THR A 352 -4.71 22.14 -16.87
N TRP A 353 -5.40 23.21 -16.47
CA TRP A 353 -5.52 24.46 -17.22
C TRP A 353 -4.92 25.61 -16.43
N ARG A 354 -3.84 26.20 -16.97
CA ARG A 354 -3.26 27.44 -16.47
C ARG A 354 -3.99 28.61 -17.14
N ALA A 355 -5.05 29.09 -16.49
CA ALA A 355 -5.87 30.18 -17.02
C ALA A 355 -5.09 31.49 -17.11
N ASN A 356 -4.25 31.77 -16.12
CA ASN A 356 -3.30 32.90 -16.05
C ASN A 356 -2.29 32.65 -14.92
N ASP A 357 -1.46 33.64 -14.58
CA ASP A 357 -0.44 33.51 -13.53
C ASP A 357 -1.01 33.34 -12.13
N ALA A 358 -2.25 33.78 -11.89
CA ALA A 358 -2.92 33.66 -10.61
C ALA A 358 -3.76 32.38 -10.47
N TRP A 359 -4.21 31.79 -11.59
CA TRP A 359 -5.17 30.68 -11.58
C TRP A 359 -4.68 29.47 -12.36
N THR A 360 -4.59 28.33 -11.69
CA THR A 360 -4.48 27.02 -12.31
C THR A 360 -5.68 26.16 -11.87
N VAL A 361 -6.34 25.50 -12.79
CA VAL A 361 -7.48 24.61 -12.52
C VAL A 361 -7.12 23.20 -12.92
N ASP A 362 -7.29 22.27 -12.00
CA ASP A 362 -7.18 20.84 -12.24
C ASP A 362 -8.57 20.20 -12.13
N GLY A 363 -8.88 19.30 -13.02
CA GLY A 363 -10.12 18.54 -12.96
C GLY A 363 -9.98 17.17 -13.58
N GLY A 364 -10.87 16.27 -13.24
CA GLY A 364 -10.83 14.93 -13.81
C GLY A 364 -12.07 14.11 -13.59
N ILE A 365 -12.16 13.04 -14.36
CA ILE A 365 -13.17 12.00 -14.27
C ILE A 365 -12.50 10.65 -14.12
N GLN A 366 -13.05 9.80 -13.27
CA GLN A 366 -12.69 8.40 -13.09
C GLN A 366 -13.95 7.55 -13.29
N ILE A 367 -13.85 6.54 -14.14
CA ILE A 367 -14.89 5.52 -14.31
C ILE A 367 -14.21 4.19 -14.05
N GLU A 368 -14.77 3.39 -13.14
CA GLU A 368 -14.21 2.09 -12.78
C GLU A 368 -15.31 1.04 -12.65
N ARG A 369 -15.03 -0.14 -13.15
CA ARG A 369 -15.86 -1.32 -12.95
C ARG A 369 -15.01 -2.43 -12.33
N GLN A 370 -15.50 -2.99 -11.24
CA GLN A 370 -14.96 -4.15 -10.57
C GLN A 370 -15.87 -5.36 -10.75
N LYS A 371 -15.28 -6.52 -10.99
CA LYS A 371 -15.96 -7.82 -10.97
C LYS A 371 -15.21 -8.72 -10.01
N ASN A 372 -15.95 -9.49 -9.24
CA ASN A 372 -15.39 -10.29 -8.19
C ASN A 372 -16.07 -11.65 -8.09
N LEU A 373 -15.26 -12.67 -7.95
CA LEU A 373 -15.64 -13.97 -7.41
C LEU A 373 -14.92 -14.14 -6.07
N TYR A 374 -15.64 -14.51 -5.04
CA TYR A 374 -15.06 -14.87 -3.76
C TYR A 374 -15.63 -16.19 -3.29
N GLN A 375 -14.75 -17.18 -3.07
CA GLN A 375 -15.11 -18.50 -2.56
C GLN A 375 -14.44 -18.75 -1.21
N ARG A 376 -15.15 -19.35 -0.28
CA ARG A 376 -14.61 -19.76 1.00
C ARG A 376 -15.16 -21.12 1.39
N TYR A 377 -14.25 -22.06 1.39
CA TYR A 377 -14.49 -23.44 1.80
C TYR A 377 -13.97 -23.67 3.21
N ARG A 378 -14.65 -24.46 4.00
CA ARG A 378 -14.28 -24.80 5.36
C ARG A 378 -14.11 -26.31 5.51
N TYR A 379 -13.17 -26.69 6.36
CA TYR A 379 -12.73 -28.07 6.51
C TYR A 379 -12.84 -28.52 7.95
N ALA A 380 -13.18 -29.80 8.18
CA ALA A 380 -13.19 -30.41 9.49
C ALA A 380 -11.78 -30.46 10.11
N PHE A 381 -11.73 -30.72 11.39
CA PHE A 381 -10.46 -30.85 12.09
C PHE A 381 -9.66 -32.05 11.53
N ALA A 382 -8.43 -31.77 11.15
CA ALA A 382 -7.42 -32.76 10.76
C ALA A 382 -6.03 -32.23 11.13
N VAL A 383 -5.07 -33.13 11.31
CA VAL A 383 -3.66 -32.78 11.57
C VAL A 383 -2.78 -33.68 10.70
N PRO A 384 -2.13 -33.15 9.66
CA PRO A 384 -2.31 -31.82 9.08
C PRO A 384 -3.67 -31.64 8.41
N THR A 385 -4.11 -30.39 8.24
CA THR A 385 -5.37 -30.07 7.57
C THR A 385 -5.36 -30.53 6.11
N GLN A 386 -6.43 -31.21 5.68
CA GLN A 386 -6.64 -31.62 4.29
C GLN A 386 -7.61 -30.64 3.60
N PHE A 387 -7.22 -30.12 2.45
CA PHE A 387 -8.00 -29.13 1.69
C PHE A 387 -8.70 -29.71 0.44
N SER A 388 -8.84 -31.04 0.33
CA SER A 388 -9.43 -31.71 -0.83
C SER A 388 -10.96 -31.77 -0.80
N ASN A 389 -11.57 -32.05 0.36
CA ASN A 389 -12.99 -32.25 0.50
C ASN A 389 -13.57 -31.26 1.54
N PRO A 390 -14.18 -30.15 1.12
CA PRO A 390 -14.72 -29.19 2.07
C PRO A 390 -15.93 -29.76 2.83
N THR A 391 -15.94 -29.56 4.14
CA THR A 391 -17.06 -29.89 5.00
C THR A 391 -18.24 -28.94 4.77
N HIS A 392 -17.92 -27.69 4.43
CA HIS A 392 -18.93 -26.65 4.25
C HIS A 392 -18.43 -25.56 3.29
N THR A 393 -19.27 -25.13 2.34
CA THR A 393 -19.06 -23.95 1.52
C THR A 393 -19.71 -22.75 2.17
N SER A 394 -18.89 -21.86 2.72
CA SER A 394 -19.39 -20.63 3.37
C SER A 394 -19.74 -19.53 2.38
N ASN A 395 -18.99 -19.42 1.30
CA ASN A 395 -19.14 -18.42 0.25
C ASN A 395 -18.83 -19.03 -1.12
N ASP A 396 -19.61 -18.64 -2.11
CA ASP A 396 -19.33 -18.71 -3.55
C ASP A 396 -20.06 -17.53 -4.17
N ASP A 397 -19.55 -16.33 -3.86
CA ASP A 397 -20.25 -15.07 -4.05
C ASP A 397 -19.67 -14.33 -5.27
N ARG A 398 -20.57 -13.79 -6.10
CA ARG A 398 -20.19 -12.90 -7.19
C ARG A 398 -20.74 -11.53 -6.93
N TYR A 399 -19.91 -10.51 -7.17
CA TYR A 399 -20.37 -9.13 -7.06
C TYR A 399 -19.68 -8.22 -8.06
N THR A 400 -20.38 -7.14 -8.41
CA THR A 400 -19.87 -6.06 -9.26
C THR A 400 -19.99 -4.75 -8.53
N LEU A 401 -19.04 -3.86 -8.75
CA LEU A 401 -19.08 -2.48 -8.31
C LEU A 401 -18.73 -1.58 -9.48
N ASN A 402 -19.54 -0.57 -9.74
CA ASN A 402 -19.24 0.48 -10.70
C ASN A 402 -19.12 1.79 -9.94
N ASN A 403 -18.10 2.57 -10.26
CA ASN A 403 -17.86 3.90 -9.72
C ASN A 403 -17.73 4.93 -10.84
N VAL A 404 -18.37 6.07 -10.66
CA VAL A 404 -18.11 7.29 -11.43
C VAL A 404 -17.71 8.36 -10.44
N GLY A 405 -16.47 8.86 -10.55
CA GLY A 405 -15.91 9.93 -9.73
C GLY A 405 -15.57 11.13 -10.62
N VAL A 406 -15.95 12.33 -10.18
CA VAL A 406 -15.53 13.57 -10.83
C VAL A 406 -14.96 14.53 -9.81
N TYR A 407 -13.94 15.29 -10.18
CA TYR A 407 -13.36 16.28 -9.28
C TYR A 407 -12.94 17.54 -10.04
N ALA A 408 -12.90 18.64 -9.30
CA ALA A 408 -12.26 19.87 -9.72
C ALA A 408 -11.56 20.52 -8.53
N GLN A 409 -10.42 21.16 -8.81
CA GLN A 409 -9.62 21.91 -7.86
C GLN A 409 -9.08 23.17 -8.55
N ALA A 410 -9.05 24.29 -7.84
CA ALA A 410 -8.40 25.49 -8.33
C ALA A 410 -7.25 25.88 -7.40
N ILE A 411 -6.13 26.28 -7.98
CA ILE A 411 -5.01 26.86 -7.25
C ILE A 411 -5.03 28.35 -7.56
N PHE A 412 -5.41 29.14 -6.54
CA PHE A 412 -5.49 30.59 -6.62
C PHE A 412 -4.34 31.23 -5.85
N LYS A 413 -3.44 31.90 -6.57
CA LYS A 413 -2.42 32.75 -5.98
C LYS A 413 -3.05 34.10 -5.64
N ALA A 414 -3.60 34.21 -4.42
CA ALA A 414 -4.24 35.44 -3.98
C ALA A 414 -3.23 36.59 -3.84
N THR A 415 -2.00 36.28 -3.46
CA THR A 415 -0.83 37.14 -3.45
C THR A 415 0.42 36.32 -3.76
N ASP A 416 1.58 36.96 -3.89
CA ASP A 416 2.87 36.23 -4.04
C ASP A 416 3.16 35.29 -2.85
N LYS A 417 2.57 35.56 -1.70
CA LYS A 417 2.77 34.78 -0.47
C LYS A 417 1.61 33.85 -0.10
N LEU A 418 0.41 34.07 -0.66
CA LEU A 418 -0.80 33.34 -0.27
C LEU A 418 -1.39 32.56 -1.44
N LYS A 419 -1.50 31.25 -1.28
CA LYS A 419 -2.25 30.36 -2.18
C LYS A 419 -3.45 29.78 -1.44
N ILE A 420 -4.61 29.76 -2.12
CA ILE A 420 -5.86 29.17 -1.66
C ILE A 420 -6.27 28.12 -2.68
N ILE A 421 -6.62 26.93 -2.20
CA ILE A 421 -6.85 25.76 -3.05
C ILE A 421 -8.19 25.13 -2.65
N PRO A 422 -9.33 25.63 -3.17
CA PRO A 422 -10.62 24.95 -3.04
C PRO A 422 -10.67 23.76 -3.99
N GLY A 423 -11.32 22.68 -3.54
CA GLY A 423 -11.56 21.49 -4.33
C GLY A 423 -12.87 20.81 -3.98
N LEU A 424 -13.41 20.06 -4.90
CA LEU A 424 -14.58 19.23 -4.71
C LEU A 424 -14.42 17.93 -5.49
N ARG A 425 -14.73 16.81 -4.85
CA ARG A 425 -14.91 15.53 -5.50
C ARG A 425 -16.32 15.00 -5.24
N LEU A 426 -16.89 14.35 -6.24
CA LEU A 426 -18.17 13.67 -6.20
C LEU A 426 -17.97 12.24 -6.68
N ASP A 427 -18.49 11.26 -5.95
CA ASP A 427 -18.49 9.85 -6.35
C ASP A 427 -19.90 9.28 -6.30
N LYS A 428 -20.24 8.45 -7.29
CA LYS A 428 -21.48 7.69 -7.34
C LYS A 428 -21.18 6.23 -7.62
N PHE A 429 -21.86 5.35 -6.89
CA PHE A 429 -21.68 3.91 -6.96
C PHE A 429 -22.96 3.20 -7.38
N SER A 430 -22.77 2.06 -8.06
CA SER A 430 -23.82 1.07 -8.31
C SER A 430 -23.19 -0.31 -8.36
N GLY A 431 -23.98 -1.35 -8.15
CA GLY A 431 -23.44 -2.72 -8.18
C GLY A 431 -24.50 -3.75 -7.91
N ARG A 432 -24.15 -5.03 -8.08
CA ARG A 432 -25.00 -6.19 -7.83
C ARG A 432 -24.21 -7.31 -7.18
N THR A 433 -24.89 -8.11 -6.41
CA THR A 433 -24.30 -9.32 -5.81
C THR A 433 -25.23 -10.52 -6.03
N THR A 434 -24.61 -11.70 -6.09
CA THR A 434 -25.26 -13.00 -5.99
C THR A 434 -24.52 -13.81 -4.96
N LEU A 435 -25.21 -14.23 -3.91
CA LEU A 435 -24.64 -15.00 -2.81
C LEU A 435 -24.96 -16.47 -2.97
N SER A 436 -24.00 -17.34 -2.81
CA SER A 436 -24.18 -18.79 -2.87
C SER A 436 -23.73 -19.40 -1.50
N PRO A 437 -24.37 -20.48 -1.02
CA PRO A 437 -25.39 -21.28 -1.71
C PRO A 437 -26.84 -20.77 -1.63
N SER A 438 -27.10 -19.64 -0.96
CA SER A 438 -28.47 -19.15 -0.74
C SER A 438 -29.19 -18.73 -2.02
N GLY A 439 -28.46 -18.44 -3.11
CA GLY A 439 -29.00 -17.87 -4.34
C GLY A 439 -29.53 -16.42 -4.19
N ALA A 440 -29.33 -15.82 -3.01
CA ALA A 440 -29.80 -14.46 -2.76
C ALA A 440 -29.10 -13.46 -3.68
N THR A 441 -29.88 -12.64 -4.35
CA THR A 441 -29.38 -11.54 -5.20
C THR A 441 -29.68 -10.21 -4.53
N GLY A 442 -28.86 -9.20 -4.84
CA GLY A 442 -29.05 -7.87 -4.31
C GLY A 442 -28.35 -6.79 -5.10
N ALA A 443 -28.71 -5.56 -4.81
CA ALA A 443 -28.11 -4.37 -5.38
C ALA A 443 -27.30 -3.64 -4.32
N LEU A 444 -26.26 -2.92 -4.76
CA LEU A 444 -25.58 -1.94 -3.91
C LEU A 444 -26.59 -0.90 -3.46
N GLN A 445 -26.52 -0.51 -2.19
CA GLN A 445 -27.33 0.60 -1.67
C GLN A 445 -27.05 1.87 -2.47
N ASP A 446 -28.08 2.63 -2.84
CA ASP A 446 -27.92 3.92 -3.49
C ASP A 446 -27.54 4.99 -2.46
N TYR A 447 -26.30 5.44 -2.50
CA TYR A 447 -25.78 6.53 -1.67
C TYR A 447 -25.96 7.92 -2.31
N GLY A 448 -26.55 7.99 -3.54
CA GLY A 448 -26.52 9.21 -4.33
C GLY A 448 -25.09 9.66 -4.66
N TRP A 449 -24.89 10.97 -4.81
CA TRP A 449 -23.57 11.55 -4.99
C TRP A 449 -22.90 11.82 -3.65
N ILE A 450 -21.81 11.12 -3.33
CA ILE A 450 -21.01 11.33 -2.12
C ILE A 450 -20.12 12.56 -2.35
N LYS A 451 -20.36 13.62 -1.57
CA LYS A 451 -19.68 14.91 -1.73
C LYS A 451 -18.47 15.03 -0.83
N GLN A 452 -17.34 15.40 -1.41
CA GLN A 452 -16.05 15.53 -0.72
C GLN A 452 -15.45 16.93 -0.96
N PRO A 453 -15.96 17.97 -0.29
CA PRO A 453 -15.37 19.31 -0.36
C PRO A 453 -14.00 19.33 0.32
N LYS A 454 -13.11 20.19 -0.20
CA LYS A 454 -11.73 20.34 0.27
C LYS A 454 -11.31 21.80 0.20
N LEU A 455 -10.46 22.20 1.13
CA LEU A 455 -9.86 23.52 1.15
C LEU A 455 -8.44 23.41 1.71
N SER A 456 -7.47 23.91 0.97
CA SER A 456 -6.10 24.08 1.45
C SER A 456 -5.68 25.54 1.32
N MET A 457 -4.87 26.00 2.26
CA MET A 457 -4.26 27.33 2.24
C MET A 457 -2.79 27.20 2.55
N VAL A 458 -1.95 27.97 1.84
CA VAL A 458 -0.52 28.05 2.12
C VAL A 458 -0.08 29.48 2.13
N TYR A 459 0.63 29.85 3.20
CA TYR A 459 1.21 31.17 3.38
C TYR A 459 2.73 31.07 3.52
N SER A 460 3.46 31.64 2.58
CA SER A 460 4.91 31.79 2.64
C SER A 460 5.25 33.00 3.51
N VAL A 461 5.63 32.76 4.77
CA VAL A 461 6.02 33.79 5.72
C VAL A 461 7.26 34.54 5.20
N ASN A 462 8.26 33.74 4.77
CA ASN A 462 9.48 34.17 4.11
C ASN A 462 10.00 32.99 3.25
N ASP A 463 11.17 33.16 2.62
CA ASP A 463 11.77 32.12 1.76
C ASP A 463 12.09 30.82 2.48
N ALA A 464 12.31 30.87 3.78
CA ALA A 464 12.63 29.71 4.61
C ALA A 464 11.42 29.07 5.29
N THR A 465 10.28 29.77 5.40
CA THR A 465 9.17 29.34 6.25
C THR A 465 7.83 29.43 5.51
N SER A 466 7.11 28.31 5.49
CA SER A 466 5.73 28.25 5.01
C SER A 466 4.83 27.62 6.06
N VAL A 467 3.64 28.19 6.19
CA VAL A 467 2.55 27.65 7.03
C VAL A 467 1.43 27.19 6.12
N TYR A 468 0.84 26.06 6.40
CA TYR A 468 -0.31 25.57 5.64
C TYR A 468 -1.42 25.09 6.56
N ALA A 469 -2.65 25.21 6.09
CA ALA A 469 -3.84 24.69 6.74
C ALA A 469 -4.70 23.94 5.74
N ASN A 470 -5.23 22.80 6.15
CA ASN A 470 -6.04 21.92 5.32
C ASN A 470 -7.32 21.54 6.03
N TRP A 471 -8.40 21.48 5.28
CA TRP A 471 -9.65 20.88 5.68
C TRP A 471 -10.23 20.12 4.50
N GLY A 472 -10.77 18.91 4.74
CA GLY A 472 -11.38 18.16 3.67
C GLY A 472 -12.15 16.96 4.16
N ARG A 473 -12.97 16.40 3.25
CA ARG A 473 -13.72 15.17 3.45
C ARG A 473 -13.27 14.09 2.51
N THR A 474 -13.25 12.87 3.02
CA THR A 474 -13.12 11.61 2.28
C THR A 474 -14.21 10.66 2.72
N PHE A 475 -14.37 9.56 2.02
CA PHE A 475 -15.40 8.58 2.36
C PHE A 475 -14.87 7.16 2.20
N GLN A 476 -15.60 6.22 2.75
CA GLN A 476 -15.46 4.80 2.49
C GLN A 476 -16.84 4.14 2.46
N ILE A 477 -17.00 3.20 1.53
CA ILE A 477 -18.09 2.23 1.53
C ILE A 477 -17.49 0.84 1.72
N LEU A 478 -18.21 -0.05 2.38
CA LEU A 478 -17.79 -1.45 2.48
C LEU A 478 -17.93 -2.12 1.13
N THR A 479 -16.80 -2.52 0.57
CA THR A 479 -16.69 -3.32 -0.65
C THR A 479 -16.23 -4.72 -0.30
N GLY A 480 -16.46 -5.67 -1.17
CA GLY A 480 -16.06 -7.06 -0.99
C GLY A 480 -17.24 -8.01 -0.77
N SER A 481 -16.92 -9.28 -0.65
CA SER A 481 -17.91 -10.34 -0.47
C SER A 481 -18.71 -10.15 0.82
N ARG A 482 -20.03 -10.28 0.70
CA ARG A 482 -20.99 -10.08 1.80
C ARG A 482 -20.88 -8.71 2.47
N ALA A 483 -20.34 -7.73 1.75
CA ALA A 483 -20.29 -6.39 2.26
C ALA A 483 -21.68 -5.89 2.62
N PRO A 484 -21.86 -5.24 3.79
CA PRO A 484 -23.17 -4.69 4.18
C PRO A 484 -23.72 -3.66 3.21
N ALA A 485 -22.89 -3.13 2.32
CA ALA A 485 -23.31 -2.21 1.26
C ALA A 485 -24.29 -2.82 0.24
N TYR A 486 -24.33 -4.16 0.11
CA TYR A 486 -25.28 -4.82 -0.80
C TYR A 486 -26.53 -5.28 -0.03
N ILE A 487 -27.67 -4.75 -0.43
CA ILE A 487 -28.97 -5.12 0.15
C ILE A 487 -29.49 -6.37 -0.56
N THR A 488 -29.68 -7.44 0.21
CA THR A 488 -30.20 -8.74 -0.25
C THR A 488 -31.35 -9.17 0.64
N SER A 489 -32.08 -10.21 0.24
CA SER A 489 -33.09 -10.84 1.11
C SER A 489 -32.51 -11.37 2.44
N ALA A 490 -31.22 -11.71 2.46
CA ALA A 490 -30.51 -12.20 3.64
C ALA A 490 -29.87 -11.06 4.47
N ASN A 491 -29.71 -9.87 3.91
CA ASN A 491 -29.14 -8.70 4.58
C ASN A 491 -29.86 -7.43 4.10
N GLN A 492 -30.75 -6.92 4.94
CA GLN A 492 -31.50 -5.69 4.66
C GLN A 492 -31.01 -4.49 5.49
N ALA A 493 -29.95 -4.66 6.25
CA ALA A 493 -29.37 -3.56 7.00
C ALA A 493 -28.79 -2.51 6.03
N THR A 494 -29.17 -1.25 6.24
CA THR A 494 -28.63 -0.12 5.50
C THR A 494 -27.44 0.47 6.25
N PHE A 495 -26.32 0.61 5.57
CA PHE A 495 -25.13 1.27 6.12
C PHE A 495 -24.89 2.56 5.33
N ALA A 496 -24.79 3.68 6.04
CA ALA A 496 -24.34 4.92 5.43
C ALA A 496 -22.86 4.77 5.01
N PRO A 497 -22.40 5.54 4.00
CA PRO A 497 -20.98 5.62 3.74
C PRO A 497 -20.29 6.27 4.93
N SER A 498 -19.16 5.71 5.35
CA SER A 498 -18.31 6.36 6.34
C SER A 498 -17.79 7.67 5.78
N ILE A 499 -18.04 8.78 6.45
CA ILE A 499 -17.51 10.09 6.08
C ILE A 499 -16.41 10.47 7.07
N ASN A 500 -15.22 10.72 6.53
CA ASN A 500 -14.06 11.14 7.30
C ASN A 500 -13.76 12.61 7.02
N THR A 501 -13.82 13.45 8.04
CA THR A 501 -13.52 14.88 7.95
C THR A 501 -12.20 15.16 8.64
N GLY A 502 -11.23 15.63 7.88
CA GLY A 502 -9.88 15.93 8.37
C GLY A 502 -9.56 17.40 8.39
N THR A 503 -8.79 17.81 9.40
CA THR A 503 -8.14 19.11 9.51
C THR A 503 -6.67 18.93 9.80
N GLU A 504 -5.83 19.79 9.24
CA GLU A 504 -4.40 19.79 9.49
C GLU A 504 -3.85 21.22 9.45
N LEU A 505 -2.94 21.50 10.37
CA LEU A 505 -2.13 22.72 10.38
C LEU A 505 -0.67 22.30 10.43
N GLY A 506 0.16 22.86 9.55
CA GLY A 506 1.58 22.50 9.49
C GLY A 506 2.47 23.68 9.19
N VAL A 507 3.71 23.50 9.57
CA VAL A 507 4.83 24.43 9.28
C VAL A 507 5.93 23.65 8.60
N LYS A 508 6.42 24.19 7.49
CA LYS A 508 7.66 23.78 6.83
C LYS A 508 8.70 24.86 7.05
N TYR A 509 9.86 24.47 7.54
CA TYR A 509 10.95 25.40 7.86
C TYR A 509 12.27 24.89 7.31
N LYS A 510 12.89 25.67 6.42
CA LYS A 510 14.15 25.40 5.78
C LYS A 510 15.18 26.48 6.14
N PRO A 511 15.71 26.43 7.36
CA PRO A 511 16.64 27.45 7.87
C PRO A 511 17.93 27.54 7.06
N HIS A 512 18.28 26.47 6.37
CA HIS A 512 19.47 26.37 5.53
C HIS A 512 19.16 25.47 4.32
N PRO A 513 19.79 25.63 3.15
CA PRO A 513 19.56 24.77 1.98
C PRO A 513 19.73 23.26 2.24
N ARG A 514 20.44 22.89 3.29
CA ARG A 514 20.71 21.49 3.68
C ARG A 514 19.89 21.00 4.87
N THR A 515 18.95 21.78 5.37
CA THR A 515 18.17 21.43 6.57
C THR A 515 16.68 21.66 6.32
N ASP A 516 15.90 20.62 6.43
CA ASP A 516 14.45 20.63 6.30
C ASP A 516 13.79 20.17 7.59
N LEU A 517 12.84 20.95 8.08
CA LEU A 517 12.05 20.66 9.27
C LEU A 517 10.56 20.77 8.92
N ARG A 518 9.76 19.85 9.42
CA ARG A 518 8.29 19.91 9.31
C ARG A 518 7.64 19.49 10.62
N VAL A 519 6.60 20.23 10.97
CA VAL A 519 5.68 19.90 12.05
C VAL A 519 4.26 19.98 11.48
N ALA A 520 3.46 18.96 11.73
CA ALA A 520 2.04 18.94 11.39
C ALA A 520 1.21 18.47 12.58
N VAL A 521 0.14 19.21 12.89
CA VAL A 521 -0.88 18.81 13.86
C VAL A 521 -2.15 18.51 13.07
N TRP A 522 -2.76 17.35 13.31
CA TRP A 522 -3.89 16.91 12.53
C TRP A 522 -4.97 16.24 13.38
N GLN A 523 -6.21 16.28 12.90
CA GLN A 523 -7.35 15.55 13.43
C GLN A 523 -8.22 15.05 12.29
N GLN A 524 -8.78 13.85 12.47
CA GLN A 524 -9.73 13.23 11.56
C GLN A 524 -10.88 12.64 12.38
N ASP A 525 -12.10 13.04 12.04
CA ASP A 525 -13.34 12.53 12.63
C ASP A 525 -14.10 11.71 11.57
N ALA A 526 -14.39 10.46 11.86
CA ALA A 526 -15.17 9.59 11.00
C ALA A 526 -16.54 9.30 11.59
N THR A 527 -17.57 9.29 10.75
CA THR A 527 -18.91 8.79 11.08
C THR A 527 -19.12 7.45 10.39
N ASP A 528 -19.98 6.61 10.95
CA ASP A 528 -20.39 5.33 10.37
C ASP A 528 -19.21 4.44 9.92
N GLU A 529 -18.09 4.55 10.62
CA GLU A 529 -16.90 3.74 10.33
C GLU A 529 -17.20 2.27 10.61
N VAL A 530 -16.91 1.40 9.64
CA VAL A 530 -17.11 -0.03 9.79
C VAL A 530 -15.79 -0.74 10.07
N ALA A 531 -15.83 -1.68 11.00
CA ALA A 531 -14.70 -2.55 11.32
C ALA A 531 -15.14 -4.00 11.47
N ASN A 532 -14.23 -4.92 11.19
CA ASN A 532 -14.35 -6.31 11.62
C ASN A 532 -13.88 -6.40 13.07
N MET A 533 -14.78 -6.69 13.99
CA MET A 533 -14.46 -6.70 15.41
C MET A 533 -13.83 -8.02 15.82
N PRO A 534 -12.62 -8.00 16.38
CA PRO A 534 -11.93 -9.21 16.83
C PRO A 534 -12.72 -10.03 17.87
N SER A 535 -13.50 -9.35 18.71
CA SER A 535 -14.32 -10.01 19.74
C SER A 535 -15.49 -10.82 19.19
N THR A 536 -15.99 -10.49 17.99
CA THR A 536 -17.17 -11.13 17.39
C THR A 536 -16.93 -11.74 16.01
N GLY A 537 -15.82 -11.37 15.35
CA GLY A 537 -15.51 -11.79 13.97
C GLY A 537 -16.51 -11.28 12.93
N THR A 538 -17.28 -10.24 13.25
CA THR A 538 -18.32 -9.67 12.39
C THR A 538 -18.03 -8.21 12.07
N ASN A 539 -18.50 -7.74 10.91
CA ASN A 539 -18.44 -6.32 10.56
C ASN A 539 -19.53 -5.57 11.33
N VAL A 540 -19.13 -4.52 12.01
CA VAL A 540 -20.03 -3.63 12.75
C VAL A 540 -19.72 -2.17 12.43
N SER A 541 -20.72 -1.30 12.59
CA SER A 541 -20.50 0.13 12.56
C SER A 541 -19.91 0.57 13.91
N LEU A 542 -18.75 1.23 13.88
CA LEU A 542 -18.15 1.89 15.04
C LEU A 542 -18.82 3.25 15.34
N GLY A 543 -19.85 3.61 14.59
CA GLY A 543 -20.50 4.91 14.71
C GLY A 543 -19.51 6.05 14.46
N GLU A 544 -18.99 6.65 15.52
CA GLU A 544 -18.08 7.78 15.43
C GLU A 544 -16.70 7.43 15.99
N THR A 545 -15.65 7.76 15.24
CA THR A 545 -14.27 7.66 15.71
C THR A 545 -13.54 8.99 15.56
N ARG A 546 -12.53 9.20 16.39
CA ARG A 546 -11.62 10.35 16.28
C ARG A 546 -10.19 9.88 16.29
N ARG A 547 -9.44 10.37 15.33
CA ARG A 547 -8.00 10.23 15.21
C ARG A 547 -7.36 11.60 15.26
N LYS A 548 -6.28 11.75 16.01
CA LYS A 548 -5.51 13.01 16.08
C LYS A 548 -4.04 12.70 16.33
N GLY A 549 -3.18 13.60 15.92
CA GLY A 549 -1.76 13.41 16.14
C GLY A 549 -0.91 14.61 15.77
N ILE A 550 0.38 14.44 16.03
CA ILE A 550 1.45 15.35 15.68
C ILE A 550 2.50 14.56 14.93
N ASP A 551 2.87 15.01 13.73
CA ASP A 551 3.97 14.48 12.93
C ASP A 551 5.14 15.48 12.95
N LEU A 552 6.31 14.98 13.33
CA LEU A 552 7.58 15.72 13.32
C LEU A 552 8.50 15.07 12.30
N GLN A 553 9.19 15.87 11.50
CA GLN A 553 10.21 15.41 10.57
C GLN A 553 11.35 16.40 10.52
N ALA A 554 12.56 15.88 10.53
CA ALA A 554 13.79 16.65 10.40
C ALA A 554 14.77 15.89 9.51
N SER A 555 15.46 16.63 8.65
CA SER A 555 16.60 16.13 7.88
C SER A 555 17.64 17.23 7.78
N THR A 556 18.92 16.89 7.92
CA THR A 556 20.02 17.84 7.76
C THR A 556 21.26 17.15 7.22
N ARG A 557 22.01 17.86 6.39
CA ARG A 557 23.30 17.40 5.87
C ARG A 557 24.43 18.22 6.48
N ILE A 558 25.32 17.54 7.18
CA ILE A 558 26.50 18.12 7.84
C ILE A 558 27.71 17.92 6.93
N GLY A 559 28.28 19.03 6.47
CA GLY A 559 29.33 18.98 5.45
C GLY A 559 28.83 18.34 4.14
N SER A 560 29.69 17.53 3.52
CA SER A 560 29.36 16.71 2.36
C SER A 560 29.13 15.24 2.70
N ALA A 561 29.46 14.83 3.91
CA ALA A 561 29.63 13.42 4.27
C ALA A 561 28.49 12.82 5.10
N VAL A 562 27.81 13.60 5.94
CA VAL A 562 26.83 13.05 6.89
C VAL A 562 25.44 13.59 6.63
N THR A 563 24.47 12.71 6.47
CA THR A 563 23.04 13.07 6.46
C THR A 563 22.39 12.47 7.71
N LEU A 564 21.76 13.31 8.52
CA LEU A 564 20.93 12.92 9.65
C LEU A 564 19.48 13.13 9.28
N TRP A 565 18.63 12.16 9.59
CA TRP A 565 17.19 12.30 9.40
C TRP A 565 16.45 11.62 10.55
N ALA A 566 15.30 12.19 10.91
CA ALA A 566 14.42 11.63 11.92
C ALA A 566 12.98 11.99 11.63
N SER A 567 12.09 11.09 11.98
CA SER A 567 10.65 11.34 12.02
C SER A 567 10.05 10.74 13.29
N HIS A 568 9.09 11.45 13.87
CA HIS A 568 8.37 10.99 15.05
C HIS A 568 6.90 11.38 14.92
N SER A 569 6.01 10.42 15.14
CA SER A 569 4.58 10.64 15.17
C SER A 569 4.01 10.20 16.50
N VAL A 570 3.24 11.09 17.10
CA VAL A 570 2.41 10.81 18.28
C VAL A 570 0.96 10.87 17.83
N GLN A 571 0.22 9.78 18.00
CA GLN A 571 -1.15 9.71 17.53
C GLN A 571 -2.07 9.00 18.53
N GLU A 572 -3.34 9.37 18.50
CA GLU A 572 -4.40 8.73 19.26
C GLU A 572 -5.59 8.45 18.35
N ALA A 573 -6.12 7.23 18.41
CA ALA A 573 -7.35 6.84 17.72
C ALA A 573 -8.34 6.27 18.74
N LYS A 574 -9.53 6.88 18.83
CA LYS A 574 -10.56 6.50 19.81
C LYS A 574 -11.94 6.40 19.18
N VAL A 575 -12.69 5.43 19.64
CA VAL A 575 -14.13 5.35 19.42
C VAL A 575 -14.81 6.45 20.22
N ARG A 576 -15.65 7.26 19.58
CA ARG A 576 -16.42 8.34 20.20
C ARG A 576 -17.81 7.86 20.61
N ARG A 577 -18.44 7.07 19.75
CA ARG A 577 -19.78 6.54 19.97
C ARG A 577 -19.97 5.26 19.15
N ALA A 578 -19.98 4.14 19.83
CA ALA A 578 -20.38 2.84 19.30
C ALA A 578 -20.76 1.91 20.45
N PHE A 579 -21.44 0.83 20.11
CA PHE A 579 -21.84 -0.22 21.03
C PHE A 579 -21.55 -1.59 20.42
N THR A 580 -21.20 -2.57 21.25
CA THR A 580 -21.17 -3.97 20.83
C THR A 580 -22.58 -4.47 20.54
N ALA A 581 -22.71 -5.63 19.91
CA ALA A 581 -24.00 -6.29 19.69
C ALA A 581 -24.75 -6.57 21.00
N SER A 582 -24.03 -6.74 22.12
CA SER A 582 -24.59 -6.92 23.46
C SER A 582 -24.95 -5.60 24.18
N GLY A 583 -24.80 -4.45 23.51
CA GLY A 583 -25.09 -3.13 24.08
C GLY A 583 -23.98 -2.54 24.95
N THR A 584 -22.80 -3.14 25.02
CA THR A 584 -21.66 -2.58 25.75
C THR A 584 -21.09 -1.37 25.00
N SER A 585 -20.95 -0.23 25.70
CA SER A 585 -20.38 0.98 25.11
C SER A 585 -18.88 0.81 24.81
N LEU A 586 -18.48 1.21 23.60
CA LEU A 586 -17.09 1.29 23.18
C LEU A 586 -16.52 2.71 23.28
N ALA A 587 -17.30 3.69 23.75
CA ALA A 587 -16.86 5.07 23.88
C ALA A 587 -15.59 5.20 24.74
N GLY A 588 -14.60 5.92 24.23
CA GLY A 588 -13.29 6.10 24.86
C GLY A 588 -12.28 4.95 24.62
N LYS A 589 -12.71 3.80 24.08
CA LYS A 589 -11.78 2.71 23.72
C LYS A 589 -10.84 3.14 22.61
N GLU A 590 -9.58 2.71 22.71
CA GLU A 590 -8.60 2.91 21.65
C GLU A 590 -8.90 1.97 20.47
N VAL A 591 -8.75 2.47 19.27
CA VAL A 591 -8.81 1.65 18.06
C VAL A 591 -7.66 0.64 18.12
N PHE A 592 -7.97 -0.66 17.99
CA PHE A 592 -6.96 -1.71 18.12
C PHE A 592 -5.94 -1.71 16.98
N ALA A 593 -4.82 -2.38 17.15
CA ALA A 593 -3.67 -2.45 16.25
C ALA A 593 -3.11 -1.07 15.84
N THR A 594 -3.32 -0.03 16.66
CA THR A 594 -2.87 1.33 16.38
C THR A 594 -1.88 1.80 17.45
N PRO A 595 -0.56 1.83 17.14
CA PRO A 595 0.44 2.33 18.06
C PRO A 595 0.34 3.84 18.26
N ARG A 596 0.55 4.31 19.48
CA ARG A 596 0.56 5.75 19.78
C ARG A 596 1.81 6.48 19.31
N HIS A 597 2.93 5.78 19.23
CA HIS A 597 4.24 6.34 18.88
C HIS A 597 4.84 5.55 17.74
N ILE A 598 5.30 6.26 16.71
CA ILE A 598 6.06 5.70 15.59
C ILE A 598 7.26 6.61 15.39
N THR A 599 8.47 6.05 15.48
CA THR A 599 9.73 6.79 15.33
C THR A 599 10.60 6.10 14.32
N ASN A 600 11.13 6.86 13.37
CA ASN A 600 12.17 6.42 12.46
C ASN A 600 13.29 7.44 12.47
N ALA A 601 14.54 6.99 12.52
CA ALA A 601 15.69 7.88 12.49
C ALA A 601 16.86 7.16 11.81
N GLY A 602 17.74 7.93 11.21
CA GLY A 602 18.91 7.35 10.58
C GLY A 602 20.05 8.34 10.39
N VAL A 603 21.21 7.77 10.19
CA VAL A 603 22.42 8.46 9.77
C VAL A 603 22.97 7.76 8.54
N ASP A 604 23.22 8.53 7.49
CA ASP A 604 23.91 8.10 6.28
C ASP A 604 25.25 8.82 6.23
N TYR A 605 26.35 8.07 6.10
CA TYR A 605 27.71 8.56 6.13
C TYR A 605 28.48 8.14 4.87
N GLN A 606 28.84 9.12 4.06
CA GLN A 606 29.75 8.95 2.93
C GLN A 606 31.19 9.02 3.45
N ALA A 607 31.78 7.86 3.74
CA ALA A 607 33.12 7.77 4.32
C ALA A 607 34.21 8.22 3.34
N ASN A 608 34.02 7.91 2.05
CA ASN A 608 34.81 8.38 0.91
C ASN A 608 34.00 8.19 -0.37
N GLU A 609 34.57 8.44 -1.55
CA GLU A 609 33.87 8.33 -2.83
C GLU A 609 33.31 6.93 -3.11
N ALA A 610 33.94 5.88 -2.55
CA ALA A 610 33.53 4.50 -2.78
C ALA A 610 32.65 3.90 -1.68
N LEU A 611 32.78 4.37 -0.42
CA LEU A 611 32.15 3.73 0.74
C LEU A 611 31.08 4.62 1.36
N ARG A 612 29.85 4.11 1.37
CA ARG A 612 28.73 4.69 2.10
C ARG A 612 28.22 3.72 3.17
N LEU A 613 27.93 4.25 4.34
CA LEU A 613 27.43 3.52 5.50
C LEU A 613 26.11 4.13 5.93
N GLY A 614 25.17 3.32 6.38
CA GLY A 614 23.88 3.75 6.92
C GLY A 614 23.54 3.00 8.19
N LEU A 615 23.01 3.70 9.17
CA LEU A 615 22.42 3.14 10.38
C LEU A 615 21.01 3.71 10.53
N GLN A 616 20.04 2.84 10.68
CA GLN A 616 18.62 3.22 10.76
C GLN A 616 17.98 2.56 11.98
N ALA A 617 17.23 3.35 12.75
CA ALA A 617 16.39 2.88 13.84
C ALA A 617 14.90 3.02 13.47
N ARG A 618 14.13 1.98 13.75
CA ARG A 618 12.67 1.98 13.66
C ARG A 618 12.09 1.54 15.00
N ALA A 619 11.21 2.37 15.57
CA ALA A 619 10.56 2.10 16.83
C ALA A 619 9.05 2.30 16.72
N GLN A 620 8.31 1.44 17.38
CA GLN A 620 6.85 1.46 17.47
C GLN A 620 6.44 1.24 18.91
N GLY A 621 5.43 1.99 19.40
CA GLY A 621 4.79 1.76 20.69
C GLY A 621 3.82 0.58 20.67
N SER A 622 3.43 0.12 21.85
CA SER A 622 2.42 -0.94 21.99
C SER A 622 1.02 -0.44 21.63
N TYR A 623 0.14 -1.40 21.29
CA TYR A 623 -1.25 -1.18 20.92
C TYR A 623 -2.18 -2.27 21.52
N PHE A 624 -3.47 -1.97 21.65
CA PHE A 624 -4.47 -2.99 21.98
C PHE A 624 -4.74 -3.90 20.79
N ILE A 625 -5.04 -5.16 21.05
CA ILE A 625 -5.32 -6.16 20.01
C ILE A 625 -6.80 -6.50 19.87
N ASP A 626 -7.65 -5.97 20.74
CA ASP A 626 -9.10 -6.17 20.75
C ASP A 626 -9.86 -4.83 20.87
N ASP A 627 -11.10 -4.85 20.43
CA ASP A 627 -12.02 -3.71 20.41
C ASP A 627 -12.47 -3.26 21.81
N LEU A 628 -12.48 -4.17 22.79
CA LEU A 628 -12.83 -3.88 24.17
C LEU A 628 -11.65 -3.34 24.98
N ASN A 629 -10.43 -3.36 24.43
CA ASN A 629 -9.18 -3.05 25.12
C ASN A 629 -8.95 -3.88 26.40
N ALA A 630 -9.39 -5.13 26.38
CA ALA A 630 -9.37 -6.03 27.52
C ALA A 630 -8.15 -6.97 27.55
N GLN A 631 -7.56 -7.26 26.39
CA GLN A 631 -6.48 -8.25 26.24
C GLN A 631 -5.08 -7.69 26.49
N GLY A 632 -4.96 -6.39 26.86
CA GLY A 632 -3.66 -5.76 27.08
C GLY A 632 -3.07 -5.13 25.81
N LYS A 633 -1.83 -4.65 25.92
CA LYS A 633 -1.09 -4.00 24.84
C LYS A 633 0.11 -4.83 24.42
N PHE A 634 0.34 -4.90 23.12
CA PHE A 634 1.38 -5.70 22.48
C PHE A 634 2.03 -4.93 21.33
N GLY A 635 3.02 -5.53 20.69
CA GLY A 635 3.55 -5.09 19.39
C GLY A 635 4.59 -3.97 19.45
N ASP A 636 5.11 -3.62 20.64
CA ASP A 636 6.21 -2.66 20.76
C ASP A 636 7.55 -3.26 20.34
N PHE A 637 8.34 -2.45 19.67
CA PHE A 637 9.71 -2.82 19.34
C PHE A 637 10.60 -1.59 19.08
N VAL A 638 11.90 -1.81 19.18
CA VAL A 638 12.94 -0.96 18.61
C VAL A 638 13.88 -1.86 17.81
N LEU A 639 13.97 -1.61 16.51
CA LEU A 639 14.84 -2.34 15.58
C LEU A 639 15.93 -1.39 15.10
N LEU A 640 17.15 -1.91 14.96
CA LEU A 640 18.28 -1.20 14.42
C LEU A 640 18.79 -1.96 13.20
N ASP A 641 18.85 -1.29 12.05
CA ASP A 641 19.30 -1.85 10.79
C ASP A 641 20.57 -1.14 10.33
N PHE A 642 21.51 -1.88 9.78
CA PHE A 642 22.75 -1.38 9.22
C PHE A 642 22.81 -1.69 7.73
N ASN A 643 23.28 -0.74 6.93
CA ASN A 643 23.59 -0.94 5.52
C ASN A 643 24.95 -0.34 5.16
N ALA A 644 25.66 -0.99 4.24
CA ALA A 644 26.88 -0.49 3.67
C ALA A 644 26.85 -0.71 2.16
N ARG A 645 27.34 0.26 1.41
CA ARG A 645 27.51 0.17 -0.06
C ARG A 645 28.96 0.51 -0.38
N TYR A 646 29.62 -0.37 -1.13
CA TYR A 646 30.98 -0.15 -1.60
C TYR A 646 31.01 -0.21 -3.13
N ALA A 647 31.32 0.92 -3.77
CA ALA A 647 31.51 1.01 -5.19
C ALA A 647 32.89 0.41 -5.57
N LEU A 648 32.88 -0.78 -6.18
CA LEU A 648 34.10 -1.40 -6.73
C LEU A 648 34.59 -0.66 -7.96
N THR A 649 33.64 -0.23 -8.80
CA THR A 649 33.86 0.60 -9.99
C THR A 649 32.69 1.59 -10.10
N LYS A 650 32.72 2.45 -11.11
CA LYS A 650 31.53 3.30 -11.41
C LYS A 650 30.28 2.52 -11.80
N ALA A 651 30.42 1.26 -12.23
CA ALA A 651 29.31 0.44 -12.70
C ALA A 651 28.96 -0.72 -11.76
N VAL A 652 29.80 -1.03 -10.78
CA VAL A 652 29.64 -2.21 -9.91
C VAL A 652 29.77 -1.79 -8.44
N SER A 653 28.77 -2.13 -7.65
CA SER A 653 28.82 -1.99 -6.19
C SER A 653 28.54 -3.31 -5.49
N VAL A 654 29.01 -3.42 -4.25
CA VAL A 654 28.64 -4.47 -3.31
C VAL A 654 27.89 -3.84 -2.17
N ASP A 655 26.71 -4.35 -1.90
CA ASP A 655 25.83 -3.87 -0.85
C ASP A 655 25.69 -4.91 0.26
N LEU A 656 25.76 -4.47 1.51
CA LEU A 656 25.50 -5.26 2.70
C LEU A 656 24.32 -4.67 3.46
N GLN A 657 23.37 -5.50 3.83
CA GLN A 657 22.29 -5.12 4.74
C GLN A 657 22.22 -6.10 5.92
N VAL A 658 22.17 -5.56 7.13
CA VAL A 658 21.92 -6.32 8.35
C VAL A 658 20.67 -5.74 9.00
N LYS A 659 19.56 -6.46 8.93
CA LYS A 659 18.31 -6.10 9.62
C LYS A 659 18.33 -6.59 11.05
N ASN A 660 17.71 -5.83 11.96
CA ASN A 660 17.61 -6.16 13.37
C ASN A 660 18.99 -6.49 14.00
N LEU A 661 19.95 -5.57 13.84
CA LEU A 661 21.35 -5.71 14.29
C LEU A 661 21.48 -6.11 15.75
N THR A 662 20.54 -5.70 16.59
CA THR A 662 20.51 -5.99 18.03
C THR A 662 19.85 -7.33 18.36
N ASN A 663 19.39 -8.08 17.37
CA ASN A 663 18.65 -9.35 17.54
C ASN A 663 17.46 -9.21 18.51
N ARG A 664 16.74 -8.09 18.43
CA ARG A 664 15.54 -7.84 19.25
C ARG A 664 14.46 -8.85 18.90
N LYS A 665 13.97 -9.57 19.91
CA LYS A 665 12.82 -10.44 19.78
C LYS A 665 11.54 -9.59 19.79
N PHE A 666 10.75 -9.66 18.73
CA PHE A 666 9.46 -8.99 18.62
C PHE A 666 8.45 -9.93 17.96
N ALA A 667 7.19 -9.58 17.96
CA ALA A 667 6.15 -10.33 17.26
C ALA A 667 5.02 -9.38 16.84
N TYR A 668 4.43 -9.67 15.69
CA TYR A 668 3.07 -9.18 15.41
C TYR A 668 2.10 -10.01 16.25
N VAL A 669 1.14 -9.36 16.92
CA VAL A 669 0.20 -10.03 17.82
C VAL A 669 -1.22 -9.78 17.34
N TRP A 670 -1.98 -10.85 17.18
CA TRP A 670 -3.33 -10.87 16.68
C TRP A 670 -4.29 -11.47 17.70
N TRP A 671 -5.53 -11.02 17.69
CA TRP A 671 -6.61 -11.51 18.52
C TRP A 671 -7.84 -11.77 17.67
N ASP A 672 -8.48 -12.91 17.85
CA ASP A 672 -9.78 -13.23 17.29
C ASP A 672 -10.48 -14.26 18.16
N ASN A 673 -11.66 -13.93 18.61
CA ASN A 673 -12.49 -14.83 19.43
C ASN A 673 -13.40 -15.76 18.58
N PHE A 674 -13.49 -15.48 17.26
CA PHE A 674 -14.44 -16.17 16.38
C PHE A 674 -14.10 -17.63 16.13
N PHE A 675 -12.80 -17.97 16.03
CA PHE A 675 -12.32 -19.32 15.75
C PHE A 675 -12.01 -20.15 16.98
N TRP A 676 -12.37 -19.68 18.17
CA TRP A 676 -12.08 -20.33 19.43
C TRP A 676 -13.38 -20.71 20.17
N PRO A 677 -13.38 -21.81 20.94
CA PRO A 677 -14.46 -22.07 21.90
C PRO A 677 -14.63 -20.88 22.85
N ALA A 678 -15.85 -20.63 23.30
CA ALA A 678 -16.13 -19.53 24.21
C ALA A 678 -15.20 -19.54 25.43
N GLY A 679 -14.53 -18.41 25.69
CA GLY A 679 -13.62 -18.23 26.81
C GLY A 679 -12.23 -18.87 26.66
N SER A 680 -11.91 -19.48 25.51
CA SER A 680 -10.60 -20.11 25.27
C SER A 680 -9.68 -19.31 24.32
N ALA A 681 -10.16 -18.21 23.73
CA ALA A 681 -9.35 -17.37 22.85
C ALA A 681 -8.17 -16.75 23.61
N GLN A 682 -7.05 -16.63 22.95
CA GLN A 682 -5.80 -16.08 23.49
C GLN A 682 -5.05 -15.27 22.45
N PRO A 683 -4.15 -14.38 22.85
CA PRO A 683 -3.28 -13.68 21.91
C PRO A 683 -2.47 -14.68 21.08
N MET A 684 -2.42 -14.45 19.76
CA MET A 684 -1.69 -15.26 18.80
C MET A 684 -0.54 -14.45 18.21
N TYR A 685 0.60 -15.06 18.03
CA TYR A 685 1.87 -14.39 17.74
C TYR A 685 2.41 -14.85 16.39
N SER A 686 2.87 -13.89 15.58
CA SER A 686 3.76 -14.13 14.44
C SER A 686 5.13 -13.52 14.76
N PRO A 687 6.13 -14.35 15.16
CA PRO A 687 7.43 -13.87 15.59
C PRO A 687 8.24 -13.29 14.43
N GLY A 688 9.02 -12.24 14.75
CA GLY A 688 9.97 -11.60 13.86
C GLY A 688 11.43 -11.74 14.31
#